data_390e37838980704da09c26abcc6cf7e0
#
_entry.id   390e37838980704da09c26abcc6cf7e0
#
_cell.length_a   1.000
_cell.length_b   1.000
_cell.length_c   1.000
_cell.angle_alpha   90.00
_cell.angle_beta   90.00
_cell.angle_gamma   90.00
#
_symmetry.space_group_name_H-M   'P 1'
#
loop_
_entity.id
_entity.type
_entity.pdbx_description
1 polymer ?
#
loop_
_entity_poly.entity_id
_entity_poly.type
_entity_poly.pdbx_seq_one_letter_code
_entity_poly.pdbx_strand_id
1 'polypeptide(L)'
;MRQGMQRFWSWMAVNLGRHAGLVGLIGLIFTLVLGFGITRLEFATGQDSYLNSDDVVYQDNVQYQELFGGQALLTVVATEGGATVDSLFTPEGIATFTKVADRARAVEGVRGVISPLTALQFSNSLIQPPAGGTVFDAIATKSLVQAKEAATAAGDAASIEARDADLVTTSTRLLAIPQDQQVLTNPEYVKFLLYDNEGGIRKALKPFFPDDTHALMITRLDGNLSIEAEGVAADGAVAAAKELVIPGTQVTTTGASLLLQDINDYLKGGMLTLGGIAVAVMAAILILFFNVRWRLLPLAVVLIGVIWAFGLAGYLGIPLTLVTIAGLPVMLGIGVDYAIQMHSRIEEEVIIDHSPHPIQEAARGLGPALLVVTFDAVFAFLAIQLSKVPMVRDFGWLLTVGIIAICVSSIVNPLAALGIREFRSPTKGRNFSEGRLGRLVVWLGSLPAGAAIPLAVVSIAVFVGGSIVEPSIKLETDPTNWVSQDNPIIKDLRSVADQIGGDAELGVFVKSTDGQTLFTQPVVDYVDEFTDRELAANPDVLLNATSIVATISDLTDIPGAKPVAPEAATVQSAWDVAPADIQTSTASPDGTALNIIYLTKPGSLEDRARAVTSIRDDANPPQGTELVPSGLAVVGTGLLENLEGNLVQLTWLAVGLVFLFLLVRLRSLTRALLSMVPVLVASGLATIAIFALGIELSPMTAVGGPLVVATCTEFTSLILLRYIEERRRGLEPRAAIDITASRTGRAFIVSAMTAIAGVAVISTSSLPLLRNFGLFVAIKVAIALLAALVVLPPLILWADRRNWVSKGMLDGEDAPFIDVADHADSANALS
;
A
#
# COMPACT_ATOMS: atom_id res chain seq x y z
N MET A 1 -18.09 -14.53 -40.69
CA MET A 1 -17.38 -13.79 -39.63
C MET A 1 -15.86 -13.98 -39.72
N ARG A 2 -15.32 -15.17 -39.87
CA ARG A 2 -13.87 -15.45 -40.01
C ARG A 2 -13.22 -14.70 -41.19
N GLN A 3 -13.78 -14.85 -42.41
CA GLN A 3 -13.25 -14.18 -43.59
C GLN A 3 -13.25 -12.63 -43.47
N GLY A 4 -14.28 -12.05 -42.84
CA GLY A 4 -14.32 -10.61 -42.56
C GLY A 4 -13.20 -10.14 -41.61
N MET A 5 -12.93 -10.92 -40.54
CA MET A 5 -11.84 -10.65 -39.61
C MET A 5 -10.48 -10.81 -40.30
N GLN A 6 -10.26 -11.84 -41.12
CA GLN A 6 -9.01 -12.01 -41.87
C GLN A 6 -8.79 -10.89 -42.90
N ARG A 7 -9.84 -10.41 -43.57
CA ARG A 7 -9.75 -9.23 -44.47
C ARG A 7 -9.37 -7.97 -43.71
N PHE A 8 -9.96 -7.76 -42.55
CA PHE A 8 -9.61 -6.61 -41.69
C PHE A 8 -8.12 -6.63 -41.30
N TRP A 9 -7.61 -7.79 -40.82
CA TRP A 9 -6.20 -7.89 -40.43
C TRP A 9 -5.24 -7.73 -41.62
N SER A 10 -5.60 -8.26 -42.78
CA SER A 10 -4.81 -8.07 -43.99
C SER A 10 -4.80 -6.61 -44.43
N TRP A 11 -5.96 -5.96 -44.43
CA TRP A 11 -6.10 -4.56 -44.76
C TRP A 11 -5.25 -3.69 -43.80
N MET A 12 -5.35 -3.97 -42.52
CA MET A 12 -4.56 -3.24 -41.52
C MET A 12 -3.05 -3.45 -41.74
N ALA A 13 -2.60 -4.68 -41.96
CA ALA A 13 -1.19 -4.98 -42.20
C ALA A 13 -0.61 -4.25 -43.41
N VAL A 14 -1.36 -4.24 -44.53
CA VAL A 14 -0.95 -3.55 -45.76
C VAL A 14 -0.94 -2.03 -45.59
N ASN A 15 -1.99 -1.45 -44.99
CA ASN A 15 -2.08 0.00 -44.86
C ASN A 15 -1.06 0.56 -43.86
N LEU A 16 -0.84 -0.12 -42.72
CA LEU A 16 0.18 0.30 -41.73
C LEU A 16 1.57 0.23 -42.34
N GLY A 17 1.91 -0.81 -43.08
CA GLY A 17 3.20 -0.97 -43.75
C GLY A 17 3.40 0.08 -44.86
N ARG A 18 2.37 0.31 -45.67
CA ARG A 18 2.42 1.29 -46.80
C ARG A 18 2.55 2.72 -46.31
N HIS A 19 1.86 3.08 -45.24
CA HIS A 19 1.86 4.45 -44.68
C HIS A 19 2.69 4.54 -43.39
N ALA A 20 3.72 3.72 -43.23
CA ALA A 20 4.50 3.63 -42.00
C ALA A 20 5.08 4.99 -41.54
N GLY A 21 5.45 5.89 -42.48
CA GLY A 21 5.87 7.26 -42.13
C GLY A 21 4.76 8.08 -41.47
N LEU A 22 3.54 8.00 -42.01
CA LEU A 22 2.36 8.69 -41.44
C LEU A 22 1.97 8.05 -40.10
N VAL A 23 2.01 6.73 -40.00
CA VAL A 23 1.77 6.01 -38.74
C VAL A 23 2.78 6.41 -37.69
N GLY A 24 4.07 6.53 -38.04
CA GLY A 24 5.11 7.02 -37.15
C GLY A 24 4.88 8.47 -36.71
N LEU A 25 4.47 9.36 -37.62
CA LEU A 25 4.15 10.75 -37.27
C LEU A 25 2.94 10.85 -36.34
N ILE A 26 1.84 10.15 -36.66
CA ILE A 26 0.64 10.11 -35.82
C ILE A 26 1.00 9.49 -34.46
N GLY A 27 1.76 8.40 -34.43
CA GLY A 27 2.23 7.77 -33.20
C GLY A 27 3.09 8.70 -32.36
N LEU A 28 3.96 9.51 -32.98
CA LEU A 28 4.75 10.52 -32.27
C LEU A 28 3.86 11.62 -31.65
N ILE A 29 2.94 12.18 -32.43
CA ILE A 29 2.01 13.19 -31.94
C ILE A 29 1.16 12.62 -30.79
N PHE A 30 0.64 11.42 -30.94
CA PHE A 30 -0.13 10.73 -29.91
C PHE A 30 0.71 10.49 -28.65
N THR A 31 1.97 10.10 -28.82
CA THR A 31 2.91 9.91 -27.68
C THR A 31 3.21 11.24 -26.99
N LEU A 32 3.34 12.33 -27.70
CA LEU A 32 3.54 13.65 -27.09
C LEU A 32 2.31 14.13 -26.34
N VAL A 33 1.10 13.98 -26.94
CA VAL A 33 -0.17 14.35 -26.29
C VAL A 33 -0.41 13.52 -25.05
N LEU A 34 -0.26 12.20 -25.12
CA LEU A 34 -0.43 11.35 -23.96
C LEU A 34 0.72 11.52 -22.95
N GLY A 35 1.95 11.72 -23.44
CA GLY A 35 3.09 12.00 -22.55
C GLY A 35 2.88 13.25 -21.70
N PHE A 36 2.18 14.26 -22.21
CA PHE A 36 1.77 15.41 -21.41
C PHE A 36 0.81 15.02 -20.26
N GLY A 37 0.01 13.97 -20.40
CA GLY A 37 -0.84 13.46 -19.32
C GLY A 37 -0.05 12.99 -18.09
N ILE A 38 1.23 12.56 -18.27
CA ILE A 38 2.10 12.15 -17.15
C ILE A 38 2.32 13.31 -16.16
N THR A 39 2.31 14.57 -16.64
CA THR A 39 2.44 15.74 -15.75
C THR A 39 1.22 16.00 -14.88
N ARG A 40 0.12 15.27 -15.10
CA ARG A 40 -1.12 15.36 -14.34
C ARG A 40 -1.29 14.21 -13.35
N LEU A 41 -0.31 13.32 -13.26
CA LEU A 41 -0.32 12.24 -12.30
C LEU A 41 -0.14 12.81 -10.89
N GLU A 42 -1.04 12.45 -10.01
CA GLU A 42 -1.01 12.80 -8.60
C GLU A 42 -0.56 11.60 -7.78
N PHE A 43 0.20 11.84 -6.70
CA PHE A 43 0.58 10.81 -5.76
C PHE A 43 -0.46 10.79 -4.64
N ALA A 44 -1.09 9.63 -4.41
CA ALA A 44 -2.02 9.40 -3.32
C ALA A 44 -1.43 8.33 -2.42
N THR A 45 -0.88 8.75 -1.28
CA THR A 45 -0.27 7.87 -0.29
C THR A 45 -0.89 8.08 1.10
N GLY A 46 -1.91 8.95 1.21
CA GLY A 46 -2.68 9.25 2.41
C GLY A 46 -3.74 8.19 2.74
N GLN A 47 -4.56 8.48 3.74
CA GLN A 47 -5.64 7.60 4.18
C GLN A 47 -6.66 7.29 3.07
N ASP A 48 -6.85 8.21 2.12
CA ASP A 48 -7.66 8.06 0.92
C ASP A 48 -7.22 6.92 0.00
N SER A 49 -5.96 6.47 0.13
CA SER A 49 -5.44 5.29 -0.56
C SER A 49 -5.79 3.98 0.15
N TYR A 50 -6.05 4.01 1.43
CA TYR A 50 -6.31 2.84 2.27
C TYR A 50 -7.80 2.55 2.44
N LEU A 51 -8.60 3.59 2.63
CA LEU A 51 -10.04 3.50 2.90
C LEU A 51 -10.83 4.34 1.89
N ASN A 52 -12.04 3.89 1.55
CA ASN A 52 -12.94 4.67 0.73
C ASN A 52 -13.46 5.88 1.51
N SER A 53 -13.72 6.99 0.82
CA SER A 53 -14.24 8.21 1.43
C SER A 53 -15.66 8.07 2.04
N ASP A 54 -16.41 7.04 1.65
CA ASP A 54 -17.71 6.67 2.20
C ASP A 54 -17.62 5.67 3.37
N ASP A 55 -16.42 5.19 3.70
CA ASP A 55 -16.16 4.34 4.87
C ASP A 55 -16.33 5.14 6.15
N VAL A 56 -17.02 4.57 7.14
CA VAL A 56 -17.26 5.21 8.44
C VAL A 56 -15.93 5.52 9.14
N VAL A 57 -14.96 4.60 9.10
CA VAL A 57 -13.63 4.81 9.71
C VAL A 57 -12.90 5.98 9.06
N TYR A 58 -13.03 6.15 7.73
CA TYR A 58 -12.47 7.31 7.03
C TYR A 58 -13.11 8.62 7.50
N GLN A 59 -14.45 8.67 7.52
CA GLN A 59 -15.20 9.87 7.92
C GLN A 59 -14.95 10.25 9.38
N ASP A 60 -14.92 9.27 10.27
CA ASP A 60 -14.61 9.47 11.68
C ASP A 60 -13.20 10.01 11.88
N ASN A 61 -12.22 9.50 11.10
CA ASN A 61 -10.85 10.00 11.18
C ASN A 61 -10.71 11.42 10.59
N VAL A 62 -11.45 11.75 9.53
CA VAL A 62 -11.51 13.15 9.00
C VAL A 62 -12.07 14.08 10.07
N GLN A 63 -13.17 13.72 10.73
CA GLN A 63 -13.76 14.50 11.81
C GLN A 63 -12.81 14.65 12.99
N TYR A 64 -12.13 13.57 13.39
CA TYR A 64 -11.13 13.60 14.45
C TYR A 64 -10.01 14.59 14.14
N GLN A 65 -9.47 14.54 12.92
CA GLN A 65 -8.40 15.41 12.49
C GLN A 65 -8.82 16.89 12.39
N GLU A 66 -10.07 17.18 12.02
CA GLU A 66 -10.61 18.54 12.03
C GLU A 66 -10.67 19.09 13.47
N LEU A 67 -11.11 18.28 14.42
CA LEU A 67 -11.28 18.67 15.82
C LEU A 67 -9.93 18.78 16.55
N PHE A 68 -9.09 17.75 16.43
CA PHE A 68 -7.92 17.59 17.32
C PHE A 68 -6.56 17.67 16.60
N GLY A 69 -6.56 17.81 15.27
CA GLY A 69 -5.35 17.84 14.44
C GLY A 69 -4.98 16.49 13.87
N GLY A 70 -3.98 16.51 12.99
CA GLY A 70 -3.43 15.35 12.29
C GLY A 70 -2.43 14.57 13.13
N GLN A 71 -1.40 14.06 12.45
CA GLN A 71 -0.33 13.27 13.08
C GLN A 71 0.51 14.09 14.06
N ALA A 72 1.04 13.40 15.07
CA ALA A 72 1.98 14.00 16.00
C ALA A 72 3.43 13.60 15.68
N LEU A 73 4.33 14.55 15.82
CA LEU A 73 5.76 14.31 15.91
C LEU A 73 6.14 14.25 17.38
N LEU A 74 6.91 13.23 17.74
CA LEU A 74 7.41 13.00 19.09
C LEU A 74 8.88 13.40 19.13
N THR A 75 9.23 14.35 20.01
CA THR A 75 10.61 14.75 20.27
C THR A 75 10.96 14.36 21.69
N VAL A 76 11.81 13.36 21.84
CA VAL A 76 12.33 12.91 23.14
C VAL A 76 13.60 13.67 23.47
N VAL A 77 13.64 14.19 24.68
CA VAL A 77 14.82 14.83 25.30
C VAL A 77 15.31 13.90 26.41
N ALA A 78 16.37 13.17 26.15
CA ALA A 78 17.00 12.26 27.10
C ALA A 78 18.14 12.98 27.83
N THR A 79 18.16 12.95 29.15
CA THR A 79 19.26 13.50 29.97
C THR A 79 20.43 12.50 30.01
N GLU A 80 21.64 13.01 30.00
CA GLU A 80 22.88 12.22 30.06
C GLU A 80 23.58 12.33 31.43
N GLY A 81 24.49 11.41 31.72
CA GLY A 81 25.37 11.49 32.87
C GLY A 81 24.70 11.31 34.24
N GLY A 82 23.48 10.73 34.28
CA GLY A 82 22.72 10.51 35.51
C GLY A 82 21.96 11.79 35.99
N ALA A 83 21.83 12.79 35.14
CA ALA A 83 20.96 13.95 35.40
C ALA A 83 19.48 13.55 35.27
N THR A 84 18.62 14.19 36.04
CA THR A 84 17.17 14.00 36.03
C THR A 84 16.45 15.12 35.27
N VAL A 85 15.21 14.89 34.84
CA VAL A 85 14.43 15.81 34.00
C VAL A 85 14.20 17.19 34.63
N ASP A 86 14.24 17.30 35.95
CA ASP A 86 14.17 18.59 36.63
C ASP A 86 15.34 19.52 36.25
N SER A 87 16.51 18.99 35.90
CA SER A 87 17.68 19.76 35.45
C SER A 87 17.48 20.46 34.11
N LEU A 88 16.46 20.08 33.33
CA LEU A 88 16.10 20.73 32.07
C LEU A 88 15.53 22.14 32.26
N PHE A 89 15.01 22.47 33.45
CA PHE A 89 14.25 23.72 33.73
C PHE A 89 15.11 24.80 34.36
N THR A 90 16.34 24.92 33.90
CA THR A 90 17.16 26.13 34.15
C THR A 90 16.58 27.30 33.36
N PRO A 91 16.92 28.59 33.74
CA PRO A 91 16.51 29.78 32.98
C PRO A 91 16.83 29.66 31.47
N GLU A 92 17.98 29.07 31.12
CA GLU A 92 18.42 28.83 29.75
C GLU A 92 17.61 27.72 29.08
N GLY A 93 17.34 26.64 29.80
CA GLY A 93 16.50 25.53 29.30
C GLY A 93 15.06 25.97 29.04
N ILE A 94 14.46 26.75 29.97
CA ILE A 94 13.12 27.32 29.79
C ILE A 94 13.08 28.23 28.56
N ALA A 95 14.07 29.10 28.38
CA ALA A 95 14.16 29.98 27.21
C ALA A 95 14.30 29.17 25.90
N THR A 96 15.06 28.05 25.95
CA THR A 96 15.25 27.18 24.80
C THR A 96 13.94 26.46 24.44
N PHE A 97 13.22 25.87 25.41
CA PHE A 97 11.91 25.24 25.15
C PHE A 97 10.90 26.24 24.59
N THR A 98 10.85 27.47 25.17
CA THR A 98 9.97 28.54 24.67
C THR A 98 10.29 28.88 23.22
N LYS A 99 11.56 29.14 22.92
CA LYS A 99 12.01 29.49 21.56
C LYS A 99 11.67 28.40 20.55
N VAL A 100 11.95 27.16 20.90
CA VAL A 100 11.70 26.00 19.98
C VAL A 100 10.22 25.78 19.78
N ALA A 101 9.42 25.84 20.85
CA ALA A 101 7.96 25.71 20.74
C ALA A 101 7.34 26.82 19.89
N ASP A 102 7.75 28.08 20.08
CA ASP A 102 7.26 29.21 19.29
C ASP A 102 7.66 29.08 17.81
N ARG A 103 8.89 28.63 17.55
CA ARG A 103 9.36 28.41 16.19
C ARG A 103 8.63 27.27 15.51
N ALA A 104 8.36 26.18 16.20
CA ALA A 104 7.58 25.07 15.67
C ALA A 104 6.13 25.49 15.39
N ARG A 105 5.48 26.26 16.29
CA ARG A 105 4.13 26.82 16.05
C ARG A 105 4.05 27.75 14.86
N ALA A 106 5.16 28.43 14.52
CA ALA A 106 5.23 29.35 13.38
C ALA A 106 5.37 28.62 12.03
N VAL A 107 5.57 27.31 12.03
CA VAL A 107 5.60 26.49 10.81
C VAL A 107 4.17 26.32 10.30
N GLU A 108 3.96 26.62 9.03
CA GLU A 108 2.67 26.40 8.37
C GLU A 108 2.31 24.90 8.40
N GLY A 109 1.10 24.55 8.82
CA GLY A 109 0.65 23.16 8.98
C GLY A 109 0.95 22.57 10.37
N VAL A 110 1.46 23.35 11.33
CA VAL A 110 1.58 22.96 12.74
C VAL A 110 0.40 23.56 13.53
N ARG A 111 -0.42 22.69 14.12
CA ARG A 111 -1.58 23.07 14.93
C ARG A 111 -1.22 23.51 16.34
N GLY A 112 -0.29 22.81 16.99
CA GLY A 112 0.12 23.11 18.36
C GLY A 112 1.35 22.32 18.80
N VAL A 113 1.95 22.79 19.89
CA VAL A 113 3.17 22.20 20.46
C VAL A 113 3.02 22.10 21.98
N ILE A 114 2.92 20.89 22.48
CA ILE A 114 2.96 20.61 23.92
C ILE A 114 4.39 20.20 24.29
N SER A 115 5.11 21.14 24.88
CA SER A 115 6.48 20.90 25.37
C SER A 115 6.46 20.43 26.83
N PRO A 116 7.57 19.87 27.36
CA PRO A 116 7.71 19.59 28.80
C PRO A 116 7.47 20.85 29.65
N LEU A 117 7.84 22.01 29.14
CA LEU A 117 7.56 23.29 29.80
C LEU A 117 6.05 23.59 29.83
N THR A 118 5.32 23.32 28.72
CA THR A 118 3.87 23.50 28.64
C THR A 118 3.14 22.62 29.66
N ALA A 119 3.59 21.39 29.84
CA ALA A 119 3.04 20.44 30.83
C ALA A 119 3.28 20.97 32.28
N LEU A 120 4.48 21.49 32.58
CA LEU A 120 4.75 22.11 33.88
C LEU A 120 3.99 23.41 34.10
N GLN A 121 3.80 24.23 33.08
CA GLN A 121 2.96 25.43 33.14
C GLN A 121 1.52 25.05 33.47
N PHE A 122 0.99 24.00 32.88
CA PHE A 122 -0.35 23.50 33.19
C PHE A 122 -0.40 22.98 34.64
N SER A 123 0.54 22.16 35.05
CA SER A 123 0.61 21.66 36.44
C SER A 123 0.68 22.81 37.44
N ASN A 124 1.47 23.87 37.13
CA ASN A 124 1.53 25.06 37.92
C ASN A 124 0.17 25.79 38.00
N SER A 125 -0.56 25.91 36.88
CA SER A 125 -1.87 26.59 36.88
C SER A 125 -2.95 25.82 37.66
N LEU A 126 -2.80 24.49 37.82
CA LEU A 126 -3.69 23.71 38.66
C LEU A 126 -3.48 23.90 40.16
N ILE A 127 -2.26 24.25 40.58
CA ILE A 127 -1.87 24.43 41.98
C ILE A 127 -2.06 25.87 42.42
N GLN A 128 -1.86 26.83 41.52
CA GLN A 128 -2.02 28.27 41.85
C GLN A 128 -3.51 28.62 42.01
N PRO A 129 -3.90 29.33 43.05
CA PRO A 129 -5.28 29.81 43.21
C PRO A 129 -5.60 30.86 42.13
N PRO A 130 -6.89 30.96 41.74
CA PRO A 130 -7.31 32.03 40.85
C PRO A 130 -7.07 33.42 41.48
N ALA A 131 -6.98 34.46 40.67
CA ALA A 131 -6.71 35.81 41.15
C ALA A 131 -7.70 36.22 42.25
N GLY A 132 -7.16 36.56 43.46
CA GLY A 132 -7.96 36.90 44.64
C GLY A 132 -8.51 35.73 45.45
N GLY A 133 -8.20 34.50 45.04
CA GLY A 133 -8.56 33.27 45.73
C GLY A 133 -7.54 32.83 46.78
N THR A 134 -7.90 31.82 47.56
CA THR A 134 -7.05 31.16 48.54
C THR A 134 -6.50 29.84 47.99
N VAL A 135 -5.53 29.21 48.64
CA VAL A 135 -4.99 27.90 48.29
C VAL A 135 -6.07 26.83 48.18
N PHE A 136 -7.17 26.99 48.92
CA PHE A 136 -8.33 26.09 48.86
C PHE A 136 -9.15 26.22 47.54
N ASP A 137 -8.95 27.35 46.85
CA ASP A 137 -9.62 27.60 45.57
C ASP A 137 -8.83 27.03 44.37
N ALA A 138 -7.60 26.58 44.60
CA ALA A 138 -6.81 25.91 43.59
C ALA A 138 -7.46 24.60 43.13
N ILE A 139 -7.38 24.30 41.85
CA ILE A 139 -8.03 23.17 41.22
C ILE A 139 -7.56 21.84 41.83
N ALA A 140 -6.25 21.69 42.02
CA ALA A 140 -5.69 20.51 42.65
C ALA A 140 -6.19 20.27 44.07
N THR A 141 -6.30 21.37 44.88
CA THR A 141 -6.86 21.28 46.25
C THR A 141 -8.34 20.89 46.23
N LYS A 142 -9.13 21.50 45.32
CA LYS A 142 -10.54 21.14 45.16
C LYS A 142 -10.72 19.65 44.79
N SER A 143 -9.95 19.16 43.83
CA SER A 143 -9.97 17.75 43.43
C SER A 143 -9.69 16.81 44.60
N LEU A 144 -8.67 17.12 45.42
CA LEU A 144 -8.33 16.31 46.61
C LEU A 144 -9.44 16.35 47.68
N VAL A 145 -10.05 17.52 47.92
CA VAL A 145 -11.19 17.65 48.87
C VAL A 145 -12.38 16.83 48.38
N GLN A 146 -12.75 16.97 47.12
CA GLN A 146 -13.85 16.21 46.49
C GLN A 146 -13.63 14.70 46.57
N ALA A 147 -12.40 14.24 46.23
CA ALA A 147 -12.06 12.84 46.33
C ALA A 147 -12.10 12.31 47.77
N LYS A 148 -11.78 13.15 48.79
CA LYS A 148 -11.91 12.81 50.19
C LYS A 148 -13.41 12.77 50.61
N GLU A 149 -14.24 13.68 50.15
CA GLU A 149 -15.68 13.71 50.41
C GLU A 149 -16.35 12.45 49.85
N ALA A 150 -15.97 12.05 48.61
CA ALA A 150 -16.44 10.81 47.99
C ALA A 150 -16.02 9.56 48.81
N ALA A 151 -14.78 9.48 49.26
CA ALA A 151 -14.30 8.39 50.12
C ALA A 151 -15.05 8.37 51.48
N THR A 152 -15.37 9.55 52.04
CA THR A 152 -16.17 9.68 53.28
C THR A 152 -17.61 9.18 53.07
N ALA A 153 -18.23 9.56 51.97
CA ALA A 153 -19.56 9.07 51.61
C ALA A 153 -19.61 7.56 51.40
N ALA A 154 -18.54 6.98 50.85
CA ALA A 154 -18.35 5.55 50.64
C ALA A 154 -17.99 4.80 51.95
N GLY A 155 -17.65 5.49 53.02
CA GLY A 155 -17.19 4.88 54.27
C GLY A 155 -15.84 4.22 54.17
N ASP A 156 -14.98 4.61 53.24
CA ASP A 156 -13.65 4.05 52.97
C ASP A 156 -12.60 4.73 53.83
N ALA A 157 -12.46 4.25 55.05
CA ALA A 157 -11.53 4.79 56.04
C ALA A 157 -10.06 4.74 55.56
N ALA A 158 -9.66 3.71 54.83
CA ALA A 158 -8.29 3.58 54.31
C ALA A 158 -7.98 4.65 53.28
N SER A 159 -8.89 4.90 52.31
CA SER A 159 -8.74 5.97 51.34
C SER A 159 -8.71 7.35 51.96
N ILE A 160 -9.50 7.58 53.02
CA ILE A 160 -9.53 8.86 53.76
C ILE A 160 -8.15 9.07 54.42
N GLU A 161 -7.63 8.06 55.13
CA GLU A 161 -6.34 8.15 55.85
C GLU A 161 -5.20 8.38 54.86
N ALA A 162 -5.17 7.65 53.75
CA ALA A 162 -4.15 7.84 52.73
C ALA A 162 -4.19 9.24 52.11
N ARG A 163 -5.38 9.81 51.81
CA ARG A 163 -5.54 11.17 51.27
C ARG A 163 -5.15 12.24 52.26
N ASP A 164 -5.47 12.07 53.55
CA ASP A 164 -5.08 12.99 54.58
C ASP A 164 -3.53 12.99 54.75
N ALA A 165 -2.90 11.84 54.74
CA ALA A 165 -1.45 11.74 54.83
C ALA A 165 -0.77 12.39 53.62
N ASP A 166 -1.27 12.17 52.40
CA ASP A 166 -0.73 12.78 51.19
C ASP A 166 -0.92 14.30 51.18
N LEU A 167 -2.12 14.79 51.53
CA LEU A 167 -2.39 16.24 51.64
C LEU A 167 -1.48 16.93 52.62
N VAL A 168 -1.23 16.34 53.81
CA VAL A 168 -0.32 16.90 54.83
C VAL A 168 1.11 16.95 54.27
N THR A 169 1.56 15.85 53.64
CA THR A 169 2.92 15.80 53.09
C THR A 169 3.09 16.77 51.93
N THR A 170 2.17 16.79 51.00
CA THR A 170 2.18 17.71 49.83
C THR A 170 2.11 19.18 50.26
N SER A 171 1.22 19.52 51.22
CA SER A 171 1.12 20.86 51.75
C SER A 171 2.39 21.27 52.48
N THR A 172 3.02 20.39 53.24
CA THR A 172 4.28 20.66 53.97
C THR A 172 5.41 20.94 52.96
N ARG A 173 5.51 20.17 51.90
CA ARG A 173 6.49 20.38 50.82
C ARG A 173 6.28 21.73 50.12
N LEU A 174 5.03 22.08 49.81
CA LEU A 174 4.70 23.33 49.14
C LEU A 174 4.99 24.53 50.04
N LEU A 175 4.60 24.50 51.33
CA LEU A 175 4.81 25.56 52.29
C LEU A 175 6.28 25.79 52.66
N ALA A 176 7.13 24.78 52.44
CA ALA A 176 8.58 24.92 52.59
C ALA A 176 9.20 25.80 51.52
N ILE A 177 8.49 26.06 50.41
CA ILE A 177 8.93 26.92 49.31
C ILE A 177 8.23 28.28 49.47
N PRO A 178 8.95 29.38 49.71
CA PRO A 178 8.37 30.74 49.80
C PRO A 178 7.52 31.07 48.58
N GLN A 179 6.40 31.78 48.75
CA GLN A 179 5.45 32.04 47.69
C GLN A 179 6.06 32.80 46.50
N ASP A 180 7.01 33.72 46.79
CA ASP A 180 7.77 34.45 45.77
C ASP A 180 8.77 33.54 44.99
N GLN A 181 9.07 32.36 45.52
CA GLN A 181 9.94 31.34 44.90
C GLN A 181 9.18 30.19 44.25
N GLN A 182 7.84 30.21 44.26
CA GLN A 182 6.99 29.23 43.55
C GLN A 182 6.89 29.59 42.07
N VAL A 183 8.04 29.53 41.39
CA VAL A 183 8.23 29.85 39.96
C VAL A 183 9.02 28.76 39.28
N LEU A 184 8.79 28.55 37.98
CA LEU A 184 9.41 27.45 37.19
C LEU A 184 10.93 27.57 37.03
N THR A 185 11.51 28.70 37.39
CA THR A 185 12.98 28.90 37.45
C THR A 185 13.61 28.44 38.77
N ASN A 186 12.78 28.06 39.75
CA ASN A 186 13.26 27.53 41.03
C ASN A 186 13.32 25.99 40.98
N PRO A 187 14.50 25.35 41.06
CA PRO A 187 14.64 23.91 40.97
C PRO A 187 13.82 23.12 42.00
N GLU A 188 13.70 23.64 43.23
CA GLU A 188 12.93 22.97 44.30
C GLU A 188 11.43 23.01 44.00
N TYR A 189 10.95 24.08 43.39
CA TYR A 189 9.54 24.14 42.94
C TYR A 189 9.28 23.25 41.73
N VAL A 190 10.20 23.18 40.77
CA VAL A 190 10.13 22.26 39.65
C VAL A 190 10.07 20.79 40.13
N LYS A 191 10.92 20.44 41.10
CA LYS A 191 10.85 19.09 41.70
C LYS A 191 9.53 18.84 42.41
N PHE A 192 8.97 19.83 43.08
CA PHE A 192 7.64 19.71 43.71
C PHE A 192 6.55 19.42 42.68
N LEU A 193 6.60 20.06 41.51
CA LEU A 193 5.65 19.87 40.44
C LEU A 193 5.79 18.49 39.79
N LEU A 194 7.04 18.05 39.56
CA LEU A 194 7.35 16.81 38.82
C LEU A 194 7.14 15.57 39.66
N TYR A 195 7.59 15.55 40.90
CA TYR A 195 7.69 14.34 41.72
C TYR A 195 6.59 14.27 42.79
N ASP A 196 6.02 13.08 42.91
CA ASP A 196 5.09 12.75 44.01
C ASP A 196 5.78 12.68 45.38
N ASN A 197 5.05 12.23 46.40
CA ASN A 197 5.59 12.09 47.73
C ASN A 197 6.47 10.86 47.95
N GLU A 198 6.46 9.90 47.01
CA GLU A 198 7.34 8.72 46.99
C GLU A 198 8.61 8.96 46.19
N GLY A 199 8.72 10.09 45.46
CA GLY A 199 9.86 10.47 44.65
C GLY A 199 9.77 9.98 43.18
N GLY A 200 8.62 9.43 42.76
CA GLY A 200 8.34 9.08 41.35
C GLY A 200 7.75 10.26 40.56
N ILE A 201 7.79 10.19 39.24
CA ILE A 201 7.07 11.18 38.41
C ILE A 201 5.57 11.07 38.70
N ARG A 202 4.93 12.24 38.94
CA ARG A 202 3.46 12.29 39.14
C ARG A 202 2.71 11.67 37.97
N LYS A 203 1.71 10.84 38.23
CA LYS A 203 0.95 10.09 37.24
C LYS A 203 0.41 10.99 36.11
N ALA A 204 -0.17 12.14 36.45
CA ALA A 204 -0.67 13.13 35.49
C ALA A 204 0.41 13.70 34.53
N LEU A 205 1.68 13.61 34.88
CA LEU A 205 2.79 14.09 34.05
C LEU A 205 3.52 12.99 33.27
N LYS A 206 3.25 11.71 33.54
CA LYS A 206 3.89 10.57 32.85
C LYS A 206 3.78 10.62 31.32
N PRO A 207 2.69 11.14 30.70
CA PRO A 207 2.64 11.29 29.24
C PRO A 207 3.72 12.22 28.67
N PHE A 208 4.24 13.15 29.50
CA PHE A 208 5.27 14.14 29.10
C PHE A 208 6.64 13.84 29.74
N PHE A 209 6.67 13.06 30.79
CA PHE A 209 7.86 12.62 31.51
C PHE A 209 7.70 11.13 31.82
N PRO A 210 7.99 10.26 30.86
CA PRO A 210 7.79 8.80 31.02
C PRO A 210 8.55 8.22 32.22
N ASP A 211 9.73 8.77 32.47
CA ASP A 211 10.60 8.44 33.61
C ASP A 211 11.45 9.67 34.03
N ASP A 212 12.37 9.43 34.98
CA ASP A 212 13.23 10.47 35.57
C ASP A 212 14.27 11.06 34.59
N THR A 213 14.47 10.45 33.42
CA THR A 213 15.55 10.79 32.49
C THR A 213 15.03 11.22 31.11
N HIS A 214 13.76 11.01 30.83
CA HIS A 214 13.17 11.34 29.53
C HIS A 214 12.05 12.39 29.65
N ALA A 215 12.08 13.37 28.77
CA ALA A 215 11.00 14.35 28.60
C ALA A 215 10.53 14.37 27.14
N LEU A 216 9.23 14.52 26.93
CA LEU A 216 8.59 14.41 25.62
C LEU A 216 7.96 15.75 25.20
N MET A 217 8.31 16.22 24.00
CA MET A 217 7.63 17.32 23.32
C MET A 217 6.79 16.74 22.17
N ILE A 218 5.52 17.07 22.15
CA ILE A 218 4.56 16.62 21.14
C ILE A 218 4.24 17.79 20.22
N THR A 219 4.56 17.67 18.93
CA THR A 219 4.20 18.64 17.91
C THR A 219 3.08 18.07 17.06
N ARG A 220 1.87 18.62 17.19
CA ARG A 220 0.68 18.20 16.44
C ARG A 220 0.59 18.96 15.13
N LEU A 221 0.43 18.24 14.02
CA LEU A 221 0.21 18.85 12.71
C LEU A 221 -1.28 19.19 12.50
N ASP A 222 -1.57 20.04 11.54
CA ASP A 222 -2.94 20.32 11.13
C ASP A 222 -3.62 19.07 10.56
N GLY A 223 -4.92 18.96 10.71
CA GLY A 223 -5.69 17.84 10.22
C GLY A 223 -5.93 17.91 8.70
N ASN A 224 -6.10 16.72 8.09
CA ASN A 224 -6.50 16.57 6.69
C ASN A 224 -5.56 17.26 5.68
N LEU A 225 -4.30 17.43 6.02
CA LEU A 225 -3.27 17.91 5.10
C LEU A 225 -3.00 16.90 3.98
N SER A 226 -2.60 17.38 2.81
CA SER A 226 -1.97 16.51 1.82
C SER A 226 -0.62 16.02 2.34
N ILE A 227 -0.16 14.85 1.88
CA ILE A 227 1.14 14.28 2.34
C ILE A 227 2.30 15.23 2.06
N GLU A 228 2.26 15.96 0.95
CA GLU A 228 3.27 16.98 0.65
C GLU A 228 3.26 18.11 1.69
N ALA A 229 2.07 18.62 2.03
CA ALA A 229 1.93 19.70 3.03
C ALA A 229 2.29 19.18 4.42
N GLU A 230 1.86 17.97 4.77
CA GLU A 230 2.21 17.30 6.03
C GLU A 230 3.73 17.08 6.15
N GLY A 231 4.38 16.63 5.05
CA GLY A 231 5.83 16.46 5.00
C GLY A 231 6.58 17.77 5.17
N VAL A 232 6.15 18.85 4.51
CA VAL A 232 6.75 20.18 4.68
C VAL A 232 6.60 20.69 6.12
N ALA A 233 5.42 20.52 6.73
CA ALA A 233 5.17 20.87 8.12
C ALA A 233 6.04 20.04 9.07
N ALA A 234 6.16 18.73 8.83
CA ALA A 234 6.99 17.82 9.61
C ALA A 234 8.48 18.20 9.53
N ASP A 235 9.01 18.46 8.33
CA ASP A 235 10.40 18.91 8.16
C ASP A 235 10.67 20.25 8.87
N GLY A 236 9.74 21.18 8.79
CA GLY A 236 9.80 22.45 9.49
C GLY A 236 9.82 22.27 11.01
N ALA A 237 8.98 21.39 11.54
CA ALA A 237 8.94 21.06 12.96
C ALA A 237 10.22 20.35 13.43
N VAL A 238 10.74 19.40 12.64
CA VAL A 238 12.05 18.76 12.92
C VAL A 238 13.19 19.78 12.89
N ALA A 239 13.18 20.73 11.96
CA ALA A 239 14.18 21.79 11.91
C ALA A 239 14.12 22.68 13.17
N ALA A 240 12.92 22.99 13.67
CA ALA A 240 12.74 23.69 14.94
C ALA A 240 13.24 22.85 16.12
N ALA A 241 12.89 21.55 16.17
CA ALA A 241 13.31 20.64 17.24
C ALA A 241 14.84 20.47 17.32
N LYS A 242 15.55 20.51 16.20
CA LYS A 242 17.03 20.49 16.16
C LYS A 242 17.69 21.68 16.86
N GLU A 243 16.96 22.79 17.10
CA GLU A 243 17.45 23.91 17.88
C GLU A 243 17.28 23.73 19.41
N LEU A 244 16.64 22.63 19.82
CA LEU A 244 16.52 22.23 21.22
C LEU A 244 17.87 21.67 21.69
N VAL A 245 18.81 22.60 21.96
CA VAL A 245 20.15 22.26 22.43
C VAL A 245 20.27 22.66 23.90
N ILE A 246 20.16 21.67 24.78
CA ILE A 246 20.38 21.81 26.24
C ILE A 246 21.63 20.99 26.57
N PRO A 247 22.63 21.56 27.26
CA PRO A 247 23.84 20.82 27.62
C PRO A 247 23.54 19.56 28.42
N GLY A 248 24.15 18.44 28.06
CA GLY A 248 23.92 17.13 28.72
C GLY A 248 22.61 16.46 28.36
N THR A 249 22.09 16.74 27.16
CA THR A 249 20.90 16.04 26.62
C THR A 249 21.12 15.53 25.22
N GLN A 250 20.45 14.44 24.89
CA GLN A 250 20.27 13.95 23.54
C GLN A 250 18.82 14.20 23.10
N VAL A 251 18.64 14.71 21.89
CA VAL A 251 17.32 15.01 21.32
C VAL A 251 17.08 14.16 20.10
N THR A 252 15.99 13.41 20.08
CA THR A 252 15.56 12.57 18.96
C THR A 252 14.12 12.91 18.59
N THR A 253 13.87 13.21 17.31
CA THR A 253 12.53 13.54 16.81
C THR A 253 12.11 12.51 15.77
N THR A 254 10.90 11.95 15.93
CA THR A 254 10.32 10.97 15.02
C THR A 254 8.80 11.13 14.94
N GLY A 255 8.19 10.41 13.99
CA GLY A 255 6.73 10.39 13.83
C GLY A 255 6.31 9.72 12.53
N ALA A 256 5.03 9.32 12.47
CA ALA A 256 4.47 8.65 11.30
C ALA A 256 4.53 9.52 10.03
N SER A 257 4.39 10.84 10.16
CA SER A 257 4.47 11.78 9.02
C SER A 257 5.84 11.75 8.33
N LEU A 258 6.93 11.65 9.09
CA LEU A 258 8.28 11.55 8.54
C LEU A 258 8.48 10.23 7.79
N LEU A 259 7.92 9.14 8.33
CA LEU A 259 7.97 7.84 7.68
C LEU A 259 7.19 7.83 6.35
N LEU A 260 5.97 8.39 6.35
CA LEU A 260 5.14 8.50 5.15
C LEU A 260 5.78 9.41 4.09
N GLN A 261 6.42 10.49 4.51
CA GLN A 261 7.16 11.38 3.61
C GLN A 261 8.35 10.63 2.97
N ASP A 262 9.17 9.92 3.76
CA ASP A 262 10.31 9.16 3.25
C ASP A 262 9.87 8.07 2.25
N ILE A 263 8.76 7.37 2.55
CA ILE A 263 8.13 6.44 1.61
C ILE A 263 7.75 7.16 0.31
N ASN A 264 7.08 8.31 0.40
CA ASN A 264 6.62 9.07 -0.76
C ASN A 264 7.79 9.55 -1.63
N ASP A 265 8.85 10.07 -1.03
CA ASP A 265 10.04 10.54 -1.73
C ASP A 265 10.81 9.38 -2.39
N TYR A 266 10.90 8.25 -1.69
CA TYR A 266 11.43 7.03 -2.28
C TYR A 266 10.61 6.57 -3.49
N LEU A 267 9.29 6.65 -3.41
CA LEU A 267 8.40 6.24 -4.50
C LEU A 267 8.57 7.13 -5.73
N LYS A 268 8.68 8.46 -5.54
CA LYS A 268 8.91 9.43 -6.62
C LYS A 268 10.23 9.16 -7.36
N GLY A 269 11.30 8.90 -6.63
CA GLY A 269 12.63 8.60 -7.19
C GLY A 269 12.81 7.14 -7.64
N GLY A 270 12.31 6.21 -6.84
CA GLY A 270 12.48 4.76 -7.01
C GLY A 270 11.79 4.21 -8.25
N MET A 271 10.62 4.72 -8.61
CA MET A 271 9.87 4.28 -9.80
C MET A 271 10.71 4.42 -11.08
N LEU A 272 11.35 5.58 -11.28
CA LEU A 272 12.17 5.83 -12.46
C LEU A 272 13.47 4.99 -12.42
N THR A 273 14.07 4.84 -11.27
CA THR A 273 15.28 4.05 -11.07
C THR A 273 15.01 2.56 -11.34
N LEU A 274 14.00 1.98 -10.72
CA LEU A 274 13.63 0.57 -10.92
C LEU A 274 13.15 0.32 -12.36
N GLY A 275 12.37 1.25 -12.92
CA GLY A 275 11.96 1.21 -14.33
C GLY A 275 13.16 1.24 -15.28
N GLY A 276 14.12 2.13 -15.05
CA GLY A 276 15.36 2.23 -15.83
C GLY A 276 16.21 0.96 -15.77
N ILE A 277 16.38 0.37 -14.57
CA ILE A 277 17.08 -0.91 -14.39
C ILE A 277 16.33 -2.04 -15.12
N ALA A 278 15.01 -2.09 -15.00
CA ALA A 278 14.20 -3.08 -15.70
C ALA A 278 14.38 -2.99 -17.21
N VAL A 279 14.32 -1.79 -17.79
CA VAL A 279 14.59 -1.55 -19.22
C VAL A 279 15.99 -2.00 -19.62
N ALA A 280 17.02 -1.70 -18.82
CA ALA A 280 18.40 -2.11 -19.10
C ALA A 280 18.57 -3.64 -19.07
N VAL A 281 17.97 -4.32 -18.07
CA VAL A 281 17.98 -5.79 -17.95
C VAL A 281 17.23 -6.44 -19.11
N MET A 282 16.05 -5.93 -19.46
CA MET A 282 15.28 -6.40 -20.62
C MET A 282 16.04 -6.21 -21.92
N ALA A 283 16.69 -5.05 -22.12
CA ALA A 283 17.54 -4.79 -23.29
C ALA A 283 18.68 -5.81 -23.37
N ALA A 284 19.36 -6.10 -22.28
CA ALA A 284 20.43 -7.09 -22.22
C ALA A 284 19.91 -8.49 -22.60
N ILE A 285 18.77 -8.92 -22.07
CA ILE A 285 18.15 -10.22 -22.41
C ILE A 285 17.81 -10.28 -23.90
N LEU A 286 17.19 -9.23 -24.46
CA LEU A 286 16.88 -9.18 -25.88
C LEU A 286 18.13 -9.21 -26.76
N ILE A 287 19.18 -8.51 -26.39
CA ILE A 287 20.47 -8.52 -27.13
C ILE A 287 21.10 -9.92 -27.12
N LEU A 288 21.04 -10.63 -25.99
CA LEU A 288 21.68 -11.94 -25.81
C LEU A 288 20.87 -13.09 -26.40
N PHE A 289 19.57 -13.10 -26.20
CA PHE A 289 18.72 -14.27 -26.48
C PHE A 289 17.76 -14.09 -27.66
N PHE A 290 17.38 -12.85 -28.02
CA PHE A 290 16.46 -12.57 -29.13
C PHE A 290 17.24 -12.33 -30.42
N ASN A 291 17.59 -13.40 -31.10
CA ASN A 291 18.45 -13.35 -32.29
C ASN A 291 17.63 -13.09 -33.57
N VAL A 292 17.09 -11.88 -33.68
CA VAL A 292 16.36 -11.35 -34.84
C VAL A 292 16.97 -10.03 -35.32
N ARG A 293 16.56 -9.61 -36.51
CA ARG A 293 16.92 -8.24 -36.99
C ARG A 293 16.08 -7.21 -36.20
N TRP A 294 16.68 -6.10 -35.74
CA TRP A 294 16.05 -5.08 -34.89
C TRP A 294 15.60 -5.62 -33.52
N ARG A 295 16.46 -6.39 -32.89
CA ARG A 295 16.15 -7.10 -31.63
C ARG A 295 15.65 -6.25 -30.46
N LEU A 296 15.91 -4.91 -30.47
CA LEU A 296 15.40 -3.97 -29.46
C LEU A 296 14.06 -3.31 -29.83
N LEU A 297 13.52 -3.56 -31.04
CA LEU A 297 12.22 -3.02 -31.44
C LEU A 297 11.07 -3.38 -30.47
N PRO A 298 10.97 -4.61 -29.96
CA PRO A 298 9.91 -4.93 -28.99
C PRO A 298 9.98 -4.03 -27.76
N LEU A 299 11.15 -3.77 -27.21
CA LEU A 299 11.33 -2.90 -26.06
C LEU A 299 10.91 -1.45 -26.35
N ALA A 300 11.32 -0.90 -27.50
CA ALA A 300 10.92 0.44 -27.92
C ALA A 300 9.40 0.58 -28.06
N VAL A 301 8.75 -0.43 -28.64
CA VAL A 301 7.28 -0.48 -28.80
C VAL A 301 6.56 -0.50 -27.44
N VAL A 302 7.07 -1.28 -26.50
CA VAL A 302 6.50 -1.35 -25.15
C VAL A 302 6.68 -0.05 -24.39
N LEU A 303 7.86 0.58 -24.48
CA LEU A 303 8.09 1.88 -23.86
C LEU A 303 7.10 2.95 -24.36
N ILE A 304 6.81 2.96 -25.67
CA ILE A 304 5.74 3.81 -26.23
C ILE A 304 4.39 3.48 -25.58
N GLY A 305 4.03 2.20 -25.50
CA GLY A 305 2.78 1.75 -24.86
C GLY A 305 2.66 2.13 -23.39
N VAL A 306 3.78 2.07 -22.66
CA VAL A 306 3.84 2.47 -21.23
C VAL A 306 3.68 3.99 -21.10
N ILE A 307 4.31 4.79 -21.95
CA ILE A 307 4.08 6.26 -21.97
C ILE A 307 2.59 6.55 -22.21
N TRP A 308 1.94 5.83 -23.13
CA TRP A 308 0.50 5.98 -23.37
C TRP A 308 -0.33 5.56 -22.15
N ALA A 309 0.06 4.48 -21.47
CA ALA A 309 -0.62 3.99 -20.28
C ALA A 309 -0.61 5.02 -19.13
N PHE A 310 0.57 5.49 -18.76
CA PHE A 310 0.69 6.50 -17.69
C PHE A 310 0.11 7.86 -18.10
N GLY A 311 0.24 8.24 -19.36
CA GLY A 311 -0.40 9.45 -19.87
C GLY A 311 -1.92 9.37 -19.78
N LEU A 312 -2.51 8.27 -20.21
CA LEU A 312 -3.95 8.02 -20.05
C LEU A 312 -4.37 8.00 -18.56
N ALA A 313 -3.57 7.36 -17.70
CA ALA A 313 -3.83 7.35 -16.27
C ALA A 313 -3.90 8.79 -15.71
N GLY A 314 -2.96 9.67 -16.09
CA GLY A 314 -3.00 11.07 -15.67
C GLY A 314 -4.20 11.86 -16.21
N TYR A 315 -4.68 11.58 -17.44
CA TYR A 315 -5.90 12.19 -17.95
C TYR A 315 -7.17 11.63 -17.29
N LEU A 316 -7.16 10.38 -16.85
CA LEU A 316 -8.28 9.73 -16.20
C LEU A 316 -8.32 9.98 -14.69
N GLY A 317 -7.31 10.67 -14.14
CA GLY A 317 -7.20 10.93 -12.71
C GLY A 317 -6.92 9.66 -11.88
N ILE A 318 -6.23 8.67 -12.46
CA ILE A 318 -5.80 7.48 -11.71
C ILE A 318 -4.54 7.86 -10.93
N PRO A 319 -4.57 7.83 -9.58
CA PRO A 319 -3.46 8.28 -8.77
C PRO A 319 -2.31 7.26 -8.75
N LEU A 320 -1.11 7.76 -8.50
CA LEU A 320 0.05 6.93 -8.18
C LEU A 320 0.06 6.65 -6.68
N THR A 321 -0.29 5.43 -6.32
CA THR A 321 -0.27 4.91 -4.95
C THR A 321 0.93 4.00 -4.72
N LEU A 322 1.13 3.57 -3.50
CA LEU A 322 2.15 2.58 -3.13
C LEU A 322 2.09 1.33 -4.02
N VAL A 323 0.88 0.90 -4.39
CA VAL A 323 0.65 -0.30 -5.22
C VAL A 323 0.82 0.02 -6.71
N THR A 324 0.32 1.17 -7.19
CA THR A 324 0.34 1.51 -8.63
C THR A 324 1.75 1.75 -9.16
N ILE A 325 2.71 2.12 -8.31
CA ILE A 325 4.12 2.29 -8.70
C ILE A 325 4.74 1.00 -9.21
N ALA A 326 4.39 -0.14 -8.63
CA ALA A 326 4.81 -1.44 -9.15
C ALA A 326 4.21 -1.77 -10.53
N GLY A 327 3.20 -1.03 -10.96
CA GLY A 327 2.58 -1.18 -12.28
C GLY A 327 3.56 -0.95 -13.43
N LEU A 328 4.54 -0.05 -13.29
CA LEU A 328 5.52 0.22 -14.35
C LEU A 328 6.34 -1.03 -14.73
N PRO A 329 7.08 -1.69 -13.83
CA PRO A 329 7.81 -2.92 -14.16
C PRO A 329 6.89 -4.07 -14.58
N VAL A 330 5.70 -4.18 -13.98
CA VAL A 330 4.71 -5.20 -14.34
C VAL A 330 4.21 -5.01 -15.77
N MET A 331 3.84 -3.77 -16.15
CA MET A 331 3.41 -3.45 -17.52
C MET A 331 4.51 -3.63 -18.54
N LEU A 332 5.76 -3.28 -18.19
CA LEU A 332 6.92 -3.54 -19.04
C LEU A 332 7.09 -5.06 -19.26
N GLY A 333 6.96 -5.86 -18.19
CA GLY A 333 7.09 -7.32 -18.24
C GLY A 333 6.04 -7.99 -19.11
N ILE A 334 4.76 -7.70 -18.87
CA ILE A 334 3.64 -8.26 -19.67
C ILE A 334 3.68 -7.70 -21.10
N GLY A 335 3.93 -6.40 -21.23
CA GLY A 335 3.88 -5.74 -22.54
C GLY A 335 4.95 -6.21 -23.51
N VAL A 336 6.14 -6.53 -23.01
CA VAL A 336 7.24 -6.96 -23.87
C VAL A 336 6.94 -8.31 -24.54
N ASP A 337 6.09 -9.16 -23.90
CA ASP A 337 5.65 -10.41 -24.48
C ASP A 337 4.88 -10.19 -25.77
N TYR A 338 3.89 -9.30 -25.81
CA TYR A 338 3.10 -8.98 -27.01
C TYR A 338 3.98 -8.53 -28.17
N ALA A 339 4.92 -7.64 -27.90
CA ALA A 339 5.81 -7.12 -28.92
C ALA A 339 6.81 -8.17 -29.41
N ILE A 340 7.35 -9.03 -28.53
CA ILE A 340 8.23 -10.15 -28.91
C ILE A 340 7.47 -11.17 -29.74
N GLN A 341 6.24 -11.53 -29.35
CA GLN A 341 5.40 -12.48 -30.08
C GLN A 341 5.12 -11.98 -31.50
N MET A 342 4.68 -10.73 -31.66
CA MET A 342 4.41 -10.14 -32.98
C MET A 342 5.67 -10.08 -33.83
N HIS A 343 6.79 -9.64 -33.29
CA HIS A 343 8.06 -9.58 -34.01
C HIS A 343 8.54 -10.99 -34.42
N SER A 344 8.52 -11.93 -33.49
CA SER A 344 8.92 -13.32 -33.72
C SER A 344 8.06 -13.99 -34.80
N ARG A 345 6.75 -13.72 -34.79
CA ARG A 345 5.83 -14.25 -35.79
C ARG A 345 6.11 -13.74 -37.19
N ILE A 346 6.38 -12.45 -37.33
CA ILE A 346 6.75 -11.86 -38.62
C ILE A 346 8.08 -12.45 -39.13
N GLU A 347 9.09 -12.59 -38.28
CA GLU A 347 10.36 -13.21 -38.65
C GLU A 347 10.20 -14.70 -39.04
N GLU A 348 9.28 -15.43 -38.39
CA GLU A 348 8.96 -16.81 -38.74
C GLU A 348 8.38 -16.92 -40.15
N GLU A 349 7.39 -16.12 -40.51
CA GLU A 349 6.81 -16.09 -41.83
C GLU A 349 7.79 -15.66 -42.93
N VAL A 350 8.71 -14.77 -42.59
CA VAL A 350 9.76 -14.34 -43.53
C VAL A 350 10.86 -15.38 -43.76
N ILE A 351 11.36 -15.99 -42.65
CA ILE A 351 12.61 -16.79 -42.70
C ILE A 351 12.34 -18.28 -42.83
N ILE A 352 11.26 -18.81 -42.20
CA ILE A 352 10.99 -20.24 -42.13
C ILE A 352 9.96 -20.62 -43.17
N ASP A 353 8.81 -19.98 -43.17
CA ASP A 353 7.69 -20.37 -44.05
C ASP A 353 7.82 -19.75 -45.45
N HIS A 354 8.73 -18.76 -45.63
CA HIS A 354 8.93 -18.03 -46.90
C HIS A 354 7.58 -17.57 -47.51
N SER A 355 6.66 -17.14 -46.65
CA SER A 355 5.35 -16.71 -47.09
C SER A 355 5.44 -15.58 -48.14
N PRO A 356 4.65 -15.60 -49.23
CA PRO A 356 4.59 -14.48 -50.16
C PRO A 356 4.03 -13.21 -49.53
N HIS A 357 3.28 -13.31 -48.46
CA HIS A 357 2.66 -12.20 -47.75
C HIS A 357 2.91 -12.27 -46.21
N PRO A 358 4.17 -12.26 -45.76
CA PRO A 358 4.52 -12.59 -44.37
C PRO A 358 3.86 -11.69 -43.35
N ILE A 359 3.76 -10.39 -43.62
CA ILE A 359 3.15 -9.42 -42.67
C ILE A 359 1.65 -9.65 -42.53
N GLN A 360 0.95 -9.97 -43.68
CA GLN A 360 -0.48 -10.26 -43.65
C GLN A 360 -0.76 -11.60 -42.92
N GLU A 361 0.08 -12.62 -43.17
CA GLU A 361 -0.04 -13.93 -42.51
C GLU A 361 0.15 -13.78 -40.99
N ALA A 362 1.22 -13.11 -40.57
CA ALA A 362 1.47 -12.84 -39.15
C ALA A 362 0.31 -12.07 -38.49
N ALA A 363 -0.21 -11.02 -39.15
CA ALA A 363 -1.34 -10.25 -38.63
C ALA A 363 -2.63 -11.08 -38.53
N ARG A 364 -2.93 -11.94 -39.52
CA ARG A 364 -4.11 -12.79 -39.51
C ARG A 364 -4.07 -13.90 -38.46
N GLY A 365 -2.90 -14.47 -38.20
CA GLY A 365 -2.69 -15.53 -37.21
C GLY A 365 -2.64 -14.98 -35.79
N LEU A 366 -1.75 -14.04 -35.53
CA LEU A 366 -1.43 -13.57 -34.18
C LEU A 366 -2.31 -12.39 -33.72
N GLY A 367 -2.72 -11.48 -34.62
CA GLY A 367 -3.50 -10.31 -34.23
C GLY A 367 -4.78 -10.64 -33.43
N PRO A 368 -5.63 -11.54 -33.93
CA PRO A 368 -6.81 -11.98 -33.16
C PRO A 368 -6.44 -12.67 -31.83
N ALA A 369 -5.30 -13.37 -31.78
CA ALA A 369 -4.84 -14.04 -30.57
C ALA A 369 -4.40 -13.04 -29.51
N LEU A 370 -3.65 -12.00 -29.89
CA LEU A 370 -3.26 -10.91 -28.98
C LEU A 370 -4.46 -10.17 -28.41
N LEU A 371 -5.52 -9.95 -29.21
CA LEU A 371 -6.76 -9.37 -28.67
C LEU A 371 -7.42 -10.28 -27.63
N VAL A 372 -7.46 -11.59 -27.85
CA VAL A 372 -8.01 -12.54 -26.87
C VAL A 372 -7.25 -12.45 -25.56
N VAL A 373 -5.92 -12.51 -25.63
CA VAL A 373 -5.05 -12.45 -24.46
C VAL A 373 -5.18 -11.10 -23.73
N THR A 374 -5.28 -10.00 -24.48
CA THR A 374 -5.51 -8.68 -23.89
C THR A 374 -6.83 -8.63 -23.12
N PHE A 375 -7.91 -9.19 -23.69
CA PHE A 375 -9.20 -9.24 -22.99
C PHE A 375 -9.17 -10.22 -21.79
N ASP A 376 -8.43 -11.33 -21.86
CA ASP A 376 -8.19 -12.21 -20.71
C ASP A 376 -7.59 -11.41 -19.56
N ALA A 377 -6.53 -10.62 -19.83
CA ALA A 377 -5.88 -9.77 -18.84
C ALA A 377 -6.82 -8.66 -18.36
N VAL A 378 -7.55 -7.98 -19.24
CA VAL A 378 -8.54 -6.95 -18.87
C VAL A 378 -9.59 -7.52 -17.93
N PHE A 379 -10.17 -8.70 -18.20
CA PHE A 379 -11.16 -9.30 -17.31
C PHE A 379 -10.56 -9.72 -15.96
N ALA A 380 -9.32 -10.21 -15.95
CA ALA A 380 -8.62 -10.49 -14.71
C ALA A 380 -8.37 -9.23 -13.87
N PHE A 381 -7.97 -8.11 -14.50
CA PHE A 381 -7.72 -6.84 -13.80
C PHE A 381 -9.01 -6.11 -13.42
N LEU A 382 -10.10 -6.29 -14.19
CA LEU A 382 -11.42 -5.79 -13.80
C LEU A 382 -11.94 -6.44 -12.52
N ALA A 383 -11.53 -7.68 -12.21
CA ALA A 383 -11.86 -8.30 -10.93
C ALA A 383 -11.31 -7.48 -9.75
N ILE A 384 -10.15 -6.85 -9.91
CA ILE A 384 -9.50 -6.01 -8.90
C ILE A 384 -10.35 -4.77 -8.56
N GLN A 385 -11.23 -4.34 -9.47
CA GLN A 385 -12.13 -3.19 -9.25
C GLN A 385 -13.13 -3.39 -8.11
N LEU A 386 -13.39 -4.64 -7.73
CA LEU A 386 -14.25 -4.96 -6.60
C LEU A 386 -13.51 -4.97 -5.26
N SER A 387 -12.22 -4.57 -5.27
CA SER A 387 -11.48 -4.37 -4.02
C SER A 387 -12.12 -3.24 -3.20
N LYS A 388 -12.20 -3.46 -1.90
CA LYS A 388 -12.60 -2.43 -0.94
C LYS A 388 -11.49 -1.41 -0.69
N VAL A 389 -10.24 -1.75 -1.01
CA VAL A 389 -9.06 -0.91 -0.80
C VAL A 389 -8.79 -0.07 -2.06
N PRO A 390 -8.87 1.28 -2.01
CA PRO A 390 -8.72 2.16 -3.17
C PRO A 390 -7.40 1.95 -3.93
N MET A 391 -6.25 1.91 -3.26
CA MET A 391 -4.96 1.73 -3.93
C MET A 391 -4.86 0.43 -4.73
N VAL A 392 -5.56 -0.63 -4.32
CA VAL A 392 -5.64 -1.91 -5.05
C VAL A 392 -6.52 -1.75 -6.28
N ARG A 393 -7.64 -1.05 -6.15
CA ARG A 393 -8.57 -0.73 -7.25
C ARG A 393 -7.90 0.16 -8.31
N ASP A 394 -7.15 1.18 -7.89
CA ASP A 394 -6.43 2.09 -8.80
C ASP A 394 -5.35 1.33 -9.59
N PHE A 395 -4.67 0.38 -8.95
CA PHE A 395 -3.75 -0.51 -9.66
C PHE A 395 -4.45 -1.35 -10.73
N GLY A 396 -5.63 -1.88 -10.43
CA GLY A 396 -6.44 -2.59 -11.41
C GLY A 396 -6.83 -1.71 -12.62
N TRP A 397 -7.21 -0.45 -12.39
CA TRP A 397 -7.46 0.52 -13.45
C TRP A 397 -6.21 0.82 -14.26
N LEU A 398 -5.10 1.10 -13.61
CA LEU A 398 -3.82 1.37 -14.27
C LEU A 398 -3.40 0.21 -15.18
N LEU A 399 -3.49 -1.02 -14.69
CA LEU A 399 -3.17 -2.21 -15.48
C LEU A 399 -4.15 -2.44 -16.63
N THR A 400 -5.45 -2.21 -16.40
CA THR A 400 -6.48 -2.36 -17.44
C THR A 400 -6.25 -1.38 -18.60
N VAL A 401 -6.06 -0.10 -18.28
CA VAL A 401 -5.76 0.94 -19.28
C VAL A 401 -4.41 0.67 -19.94
N GLY A 402 -3.43 0.27 -19.12
CA GLY A 402 -2.06 0.00 -19.56
C GLY A 402 -1.98 -1.14 -20.57
N ILE A 403 -2.59 -2.28 -20.28
CA ILE A 403 -2.54 -3.44 -21.18
C ILE A 403 -3.23 -3.17 -22.53
N ILE A 404 -4.32 -2.38 -22.54
CA ILE A 404 -4.98 -1.95 -23.77
C ILE A 404 -4.05 -1.05 -24.59
N ALA A 405 -3.44 -0.04 -23.96
CA ALA A 405 -2.51 0.87 -24.62
C ALA A 405 -1.30 0.12 -25.21
N ILE A 406 -0.72 -0.80 -24.43
CA ILE A 406 0.40 -1.64 -24.86
C ILE A 406 -0.01 -2.58 -25.99
N CYS A 407 -1.18 -3.18 -25.95
CA CYS A 407 -1.70 -4.03 -27.02
C CYS A 407 -1.78 -3.26 -28.34
N VAL A 408 -2.38 -2.06 -28.31
CA VAL A 408 -2.47 -1.20 -29.52
C VAL A 408 -1.07 -0.86 -30.04
N SER A 409 -0.16 -0.44 -29.15
CA SER A 409 1.23 -0.15 -29.52
C SER A 409 1.93 -1.38 -30.10
N SER A 410 1.77 -2.57 -29.48
CA SER A 410 2.41 -3.82 -29.88
C SER A 410 1.86 -4.45 -31.17
N ILE A 411 0.71 -4.03 -31.62
CA ILE A 411 0.16 -4.43 -32.91
C ILE A 411 0.54 -3.41 -34.00
N VAL A 412 0.27 -2.12 -33.76
CA VAL A 412 0.40 -1.06 -34.76
C VAL A 412 1.86 -0.82 -35.13
N ASN A 413 2.72 -0.61 -34.15
CA ASN A 413 4.11 -0.23 -34.40
C ASN A 413 4.95 -1.34 -35.07
N PRO A 414 4.89 -2.63 -34.66
CA PRO A 414 5.62 -3.67 -35.35
C PRO A 414 5.11 -3.91 -36.78
N LEU A 415 3.78 -3.89 -37.03
CA LEU A 415 3.23 -4.03 -38.37
C LEU A 415 3.67 -2.91 -39.31
N ALA A 416 3.72 -1.66 -38.82
CA ALA A 416 4.23 -0.53 -39.60
C ALA A 416 5.76 -0.62 -39.80
N ALA A 417 6.54 -0.80 -38.73
CA ALA A 417 8.01 -0.78 -38.78
C ALA A 417 8.59 -1.98 -39.55
N LEU A 418 8.10 -3.20 -39.28
CA LEU A 418 8.56 -4.39 -39.95
C LEU A 418 7.97 -4.51 -41.37
N GLY A 419 6.76 -4.02 -41.59
CA GLY A 419 6.15 -3.91 -42.92
C GLY A 419 6.99 -3.07 -43.89
N ILE A 420 7.38 -1.85 -43.50
CA ILE A 420 8.24 -1.00 -44.32
C ILE A 420 9.67 -1.57 -44.46
N ARG A 421 10.18 -2.24 -43.40
CA ARG A 421 11.48 -2.92 -43.42
C ARG A 421 11.51 -3.98 -44.52
N GLU A 422 10.57 -4.90 -44.53
CA GLU A 422 10.52 -6.00 -45.49
C GLU A 422 10.26 -5.49 -46.92
N PHE A 423 9.48 -4.43 -47.09
CA PHE A 423 9.27 -3.79 -48.39
C PHE A 423 10.55 -3.14 -48.96
N ARG A 424 11.28 -2.40 -48.13
CA ARG A 424 12.50 -1.67 -48.56
C ARG A 424 13.78 -2.52 -48.58
N SER A 425 13.90 -3.49 -47.71
CA SER A 425 15.10 -4.30 -47.51
C SER A 425 14.72 -5.69 -47.02
N PRO A 426 14.19 -6.55 -47.90
CA PRO A 426 13.77 -7.91 -47.56
C PRO A 426 14.88 -8.67 -46.82
N THR A 427 14.50 -9.40 -45.79
CA THR A 427 15.44 -10.21 -45.01
C THR A 427 15.78 -11.46 -45.81
N LYS A 428 17.02 -11.55 -46.34
CA LYS A 428 17.53 -12.70 -47.11
C LYS A 428 18.00 -13.81 -46.16
N GLY A 429 17.63 -15.04 -46.48
CA GLY A 429 17.79 -16.28 -45.75
C GLY A 429 18.92 -16.34 -44.69
N ARG A 430 18.56 -16.44 -43.44
CA ARG A 430 19.35 -17.03 -42.37
C ARG A 430 18.85 -18.46 -42.18
N ASN A 431 19.78 -19.42 -42.20
CA ASN A 431 19.42 -20.78 -41.84
C ASN A 431 18.89 -20.78 -40.38
N PHE A 432 17.61 -21.15 -40.23
CA PHE A 432 17.00 -21.32 -38.94
C PHE A 432 17.60 -22.54 -38.26
N SER A 433 18.29 -22.38 -37.17
CA SER A 433 18.66 -23.49 -36.30
C SER A 433 17.75 -23.43 -35.06
N GLU A 434 17.06 -24.53 -34.77
CA GLU A 434 16.40 -24.70 -33.48
C GLU A 434 17.45 -24.57 -32.37
N GLY A 435 17.55 -23.41 -31.74
CA GLY A 435 18.50 -23.17 -30.68
C GLY A 435 18.28 -24.09 -29.47
N ARG A 436 19.21 -24.10 -28.51
CA ARG A 436 19.06 -24.88 -27.25
C ARG A 436 17.72 -24.63 -26.55
N LEU A 437 17.20 -23.39 -26.63
CA LEU A 437 15.94 -22.99 -26.02
C LEU A 437 14.72 -23.69 -26.68
N GLY A 438 14.67 -23.78 -28.03
CA GLY A 438 13.59 -24.50 -28.72
C GLY A 438 13.54 -25.98 -28.34
N ARG A 439 14.70 -26.63 -28.23
CA ARG A 439 14.79 -28.01 -27.79
C ARG A 439 14.31 -28.22 -26.36
N LEU A 440 14.57 -27.27 -25.44
CA LEU A 440 14.08 -27.28 -24.08
C LEU A 440 12.54 -27.25 -24.04
N VAL A 441 11.90 -26.39 -24.82
CA VAL A 441 10.43 -26.28 -24.87
C VAL A 441 9.81 -27.55 -25.45
N VAL A 442 10.35 -28.09 -26.55
CA VAL A 442 9.90 -29.33 -27.11
C VAL A 442 10.02 -30.46 -26.08
N TRP A 443 11.11 -30.51 -25.33
CA TRP A 443 11.30 -31.50 -24.25
C TRP A 443 10.27 -31.34 -23.13
N LEU A 444 10.01 -30.10 -22.64
CA LEU A 444 8.98 -29.82 -21.64
C LEU A 444 7.58 -30.19 -22.11
N GLY A 445 7.21 -29.93 -23.39
CA GLY A 445 5.94 -30.27 -24.01
C GLY A 445 5.85 -31.71 -24.54
N SER A 446 6.91 -32.52 -24.39
CA SER A 446 7.00 -33.85 -25.02
C SER A 446 6.21 -34.95 -24.33
N LEU A 447 5.56 -34.65 -23.19
CA LEU A 447 4.77 -35.62 -22.44
C LEU A 447 3.66 -36.26 -23.31
N PRO A 448 3.44 -37.59 -23.20
CA PRO A 448 2.43 -38.30 -24.00
C PRO A 448 1.02 -37.93 -23.52
N ALA A 449 0.02 -38.08 -24.40
CA ALA A 449 -1.38 -37.84 -24.06
C ALA A 449 -1.89 -38.70 -22.88
N GLY A 450 -1.23 -39.84 -22.59
CA GLY A 450 -1.54 -40.66 -21.40
C GLY A 450 -1.23 -39.96 -20.06
N ALA A 451 -0.33 -38.98 -20.06
CA ALA A 451 -0.03 -38.20 -18.89
C ALA A 451 -1.11 -37.14 -18.53
N ALA A 452 -2.08 -36.91 -19.43
CA ALA A 452 -3.10 -35.87 -19.25
C ALA A 452 -3.95 -36.07 -17.99
N ILE A 453 -4.46 -37.27 -17.74
CA ILE A 453 -5.31 -37.56 -16.57
C ILE A 453 -4.49 -37.47 -15.27
N PRO A 454 -3.32 -38.11 -15.13
CA PRO A 454 -2.47 -37.94 -13.97
C PRO A 454 -2.12 -36.47 -13.69
N LEU A 455 -1.75 -35.71 -14.73
CA LEU A 455 -1.44 -34.28 -14.58
C LEU A 455 -2.67 -33.46 -14.14
N ALA A 456 -3.87 -33.77 -14.68
CA ALA A 456 -5.09 -33.09 -14.23
C ALA A 456 -5.38 -33.35 -12.73
N VAL A 457 -5.20 -34.62 -12.29
CA VAL A 457 -5.39 -35.00 -10.88
C VAL A 457 -4.37 -34.32 -10.00
N VAL A 458 -3.08 -34.33 -10.38
CA VAL A 458 -2.02 -33.59 -9.65
C VAL A 458 -2.32 -32.10 -9.63
N SER A 459 -2.82 -31.54 -10.73
CA SER A 459 -3.20 -30.12 -10.81
C SER A 459 -4.26 -29.75 -9.80
N ILE A 460 -5.30 -30.57 -9.68
CA ILE A 460 -6.36 -30.37 -8.68
C ILE A 460 -5.79 -30.54 -7.26
N ALA A 461 -4.97 -31.57 -7.03
CA ALA A 461 -4.36 -31.81 -5.71
C ALA A 461 -3.45 -30.65 -5.27
N VAL A 462 -2.63 -30.13 -6.18
CA VAL A 462 -1.75 -28.96 -5.92
C VAL A 462 -2.59 -27.71 -5.64
N PHE A 463 -3.65 -27.50 -6.40
CA PHE A 463 -4.55 -26.37 -6.19
C PHE A 463 -5.25 -26.45 -4.82
N VAL A 464 -5.82 -27.61 -4.48
CA VAL A 464 -6.44 -27.83 -3.17
C VAL A 464 -5.40 -27.69 -2.05
N GLY A 465 -4.20 -28.25 -2.22
CA GLY A 465 -3.11 -28.10 -1.27
C GLY A 465 -2.72 -26.63 -1.07
N GLY A 466 -2.62 -25.86 -2.13
CA GLY A 466 -2.38 -24.42 -2.07
C GLY A 466 -3.47 -23.67 -1.31
N SER A 467 -4.75 -23.98 -1.60
CA SER A 467 -5.89 -23.34 -0.92
C SER A 467 -5.96 -23.68 0.58
N ILE A 468 -5.47 -24.85 1.01
CA ILE A 468 -5.37 -25.21 2.43
C ILE A 468 -4.25 -24.46 3.12
N VAL A 469 -3.14 -24.22 2.42
CA VAL A 469 -1.96 -23.53 2.96
C VAL A 469 -2.15 -21.99 2.98
N GLU A 470 -2.94 -21.45 2.07
CA GLU A 470 -3.14 -20.01 1.88
C GLU A 470 -3.47 -19.26 3.19
N PRO A 471 -4.39 -19.72 4.05
CA PRO A 471 -4.69 -19.04 5.32
C PRO A 471 -3.55 -19.07 6.34
N SER A 472 -2.53 -19.89 6.12
CA SER A 472 -1.36 -20.01 7.01
C SER A 472 -0.22 -19.05 6.62
N ILE A 473 -0.35 -18.33 5.51
CA ILE A 473 0.64 -17.36 5.08
C ILE A 473 0.41 -16.06 5.88
N LYS A 474 1.44 -15.60 6.58
CA LYS A 474 1.36 -14.39 7.38
C LYS A 474 1.18 -13.16 6.48
N LEU A 475 0.29 -12.27 6.90
CA LEU A 475 0.14 -10.94 6.33
C LEU A 475 1.03 -9.99 7.14
N GLU A 476 1.98 -9.31 6.49
CA GLU A 476 2.79 -8.26 7.11
C GLU A 476 1.99 -6.96 7.08
N THR A 477 1.47 -6.59 8.21
CA THR A 477 0.55 -5.46 8.36
C THR A 477 1.20 -4.27 9.05
N ASP A 478 2.35 -4.45 9.69
CA ASP A 478 3.09 -3.36 10.34
C ASP A 478 3.78 -2.47 9.29
N PRO A 479 3.35 -1.19 9.10
CA PRO A 479 3.94 -0.28 8.14
C PRO A 479 5.44 -0.03 8.38
N THR A 480 5.93 -0.16 9.60
CA THR A 480 7.35 0.02 9.91
C THR A 480 8.23 -1.07 9.28
N ASN A 481 7.66 -2.25 9.02
CA ASN A 481 8.35 -3.35 8.33
C ASN A 481 8.31 -3.22 6.80
N TRP A 482 7.50 -2.30 6.26
CA TRP A 482 7.46 -2.03 4.82
C TRP A 482 8.65 -1.21 4.34
N VAL A 483 9.36 -0.56 5.27
CA VAL A 483 10.51 0.31 5.03
C VAL A 483 11.81 -0.40 5.44
N SER A 484 12.94 0.04 4.88
CA SER A 484 14.24 -0.50 5.26
C SER A 484 14.52 -0.30 6.75
N GLN A 485 14.89 -1.38 7.43
CA GLN A 485 15.22 -1.36 8.86
C GLN A 485 16.53 -0.59 9.15
N ASP A 486 17.31 -0.31 8.11
CA ASP A 486 18.51 0.54 8.21
C ASP A 486 18.21 2.04 8.06
N ASN A 487 16.97 2.40 7.75
CA ASN A 487 16.55 3.78 7.60
C ASN A 487 16.71 4.53 8.94
N PRO A 488 17.32 5.73 8.96
CA PRO A 488 17.46 6.53 10.17
C PRO A 488 16.13 6.79 10.88
N ILE A 489 15.05 7.10 10.15
CA ILE A 489 13.72 7.36 10.72
C ILE A 489 13.19 6.15 11.48
N ILE A 490 13.39 4.92 10.96
CA ILE A 490 13.00 3.67 11.65
C ILE A 490 13.85 3.45 12.91
N LYS A 491 15.14 3.77 12.85
CA LYS A 491 16.03 3.68 14.03
C LYS A 491 15.62 4.68 15.10
N ASP A 492 15.31 5.91 14.71
CA ASP A 492 14.82 6.95 15.61
C ASP A 492 13.46 6.56 16.20
N LEU A 493 12.52 6.03 15.39
CA LEU A 493 11.23 5.55 15.85
C LEU A 493 11.38 4.44 16.91
N ARG A 494 12.24 3.47 16.65
CA ARG A 494 12.53 2.40 17.62
C ARG A 494 13.22 2.92 18.87
N SER A 495 14.20 3.81 18.71
CA SER A 495 14.88 4.42 19.84
C SER A 495 13.89 5.17 20.74
N VAL A 496 12.96 5.93 20.15
CA VAL A 496 11.90 6.60 20.88
C VAL A 496 10.96 5.59 21.53
N ALA A 497 10.52 4.56 20.78
CA ALA A 497 9.66 3.51 21.31
C ALA A 497 10.29 2.77 22.50
N ASP A 498 11.58 2.48 22.43
CA ASP A 498 12.34 1.84 23.53
C ASP A 498 12.45 2.76 24.76
N GLN A 499 12.56 4.07 24.56
CA GLN A 499 12.71 5.06 25.62
C GLN A 499 11.41 5.38 26.34
N ILE A 500 10.29 5.50 25.59
CA ILE A 500 8.98 5.88 26.17
C ILE A 500 8.00 4.71 26.29
N GLY A 501 8.38 3.51 25.80
CA GLY A 501 7.54 2.31 25.82
C GLY A 501 6.41 2.26 24.81
N GLY A 502 6.27 3.28 23.95
CA GLY A 502 5.20 3.37 22.96
C GLY A 502 5.69 3.96 21.63
N ASP A 503 4.97 3.67 20.55
CA ASP A 503 5.38 4.04 19.19
C ASP A 503 4.30 4.76 18.38
N ALA A 504 3.03 4.68 18.79
CA ALA A 504 1.93 5.28 18.07
C ALA A 504 0.80 5.76 19.00
N GLU A 505 -0.01 6.68 18.49
CA GLU A 505 -1.21 7.17 19.15
C GLU A 505 -2.46 6.49 18.58
N LEU A 506 -3.38 6.12 19.48
CA LEU A 506 -4.75 5.70 19.16
C LEU A 506 -5.69 6.73 19.78
N GLY A 507 -6.36 7.52 18.93
CA GLY A 507 -7.32 8.52 19.37
C GLY A 507 -8.69 7.89 19.58
N VAL A 508 -9.37 8.30 20.63
CA VAL A 508 -10.78 8.00 20.86
C VAL A 508 -11.45 9.30 21.31
N PHE A 509 -12.53 9.67 20.68
CA PHE A 509 -13.23 10.85 21.12
C PHE A 509 -14.70 10.60 21.40
N VAL A 510 -15.21 11.29 22.41
CA VAL A 510 -16.63 11.34 22.73
C VAL A 510 -17.16 12.61 22.10
N LYS A 511 -18.21 12.51 21.30
CA LYS A 511 -18.88 13.67 20.68
C LYS A 511 -20.33 13.77 21.14
N SER A 512 -20.81 15.00 21.25
CA SER A 512 -22.22 15.31 21.52
C SER A 512 -23.04 15.10 20.24
N THR A 513 -24.17 14.41 20.35
CA THR A 513 -25.14 14.23 19.24
C THR A 513 -26.26 15.27 19.26
N ASP A 514 -26.40 16.02 20.36
CA ASP A 514 -27.44 17.03 20.56
C ASP A 514 -26.87 18.46 20.67
N GLY A 515 -25.56 18.62 20.53
CA GLY A 515 -24.86 19.91 20.58
C GLY A 515 -24.68 20.48 21.98
N GLN A 516 -24.93 19.69 23.02
CA GLN A 516 -24.70 20.12 24.42
C GLN A 516 -23.21 19.96 24.80
N THR A 517 -22.76 20.73 25.77
CA THR A 517 -21.40 20.55 26.32
C THR A 517 -21.26 19.20 27.01
N LEU A 518 -20.10 18.59 26.82
CA LEU A 518 -19.73 17.30 27.40
C LEU A 518 -19.15 17.41 28.83
N PHE A 519 -18.89 18.63 29.34
CA PHE A 519 -18.46 18.84 30.72
C PHE A 519 -19.63 18.62 31.69
N THR A 520 -20.20 17.43 31.66
CA THR A 520 -21.27 16.97 32.53
C THR A 520 -20.86 15.74 33.33
N GLN A 521 -21.40 15.57 34.55
CA GLN A 521 -20.92 14.48 35.41
C GLN A 521 -21.08 13.10 34.76
N PRO A 522 -22.21 12.77 34.10
CA PRO A 522 -22.35 11.46 33.46
C PRO A 522 -21.30 11.17 32.38
N VAL A 523 -20.85 12.21 31.66
CA VAL A 523 -19.82 12.07 30.62
C VAL A 523 -18.44 11.97 31.24
N VAL A 524 -18.15 12.75 32.26
CA VAL A 524 -16.85 12.71 32.99
C VAL A 524 -16.68 11.35 33.66
N ASP A 525 -17.71 10.86 34.38
CA ASP A 525 -17.67 9.52 34.99
C ASP A 525 -17.43 8.44 33.93
N TYR A 526 -18.15 8.52 32.81
CA TYR A 526 -18.00 7.58 31.71
C TYR A 526 -16.57 7.59 31.13
N VAL A 527 -16.00 8.77 30.85
CA VAL A 527 -14.65 8.90 30.27
C VAL A 527 -13.60 8.34 31.22
N ASP A 528 -13.73 8.62 32.53
CA ASP A 528 -12.83 8.11 33.56
C ASP A 528 -12.89 6.58 33.64
N GLU A 529 -14.08 6.02 33.88
CA GLU A 529 -14.27 4.58 33.98
C GLU A 529 -13.90 3.83 32.68
N PHE A 530 -14.25 4.41 31.52
CA PHE A 530 -13.94 3.84 30.22
C PHE A 530 -12.41 3.78 29.98
N THR A 531 -11.71 4.86 30.30
CA THR A 531 -10.26 4.95 30.13
C THR A 531 -9.55 3.87 30.95
N ASP A 532 -9.87 3.73 32.22
CA ASP A 532 -9.28 2.74 33.11
C ASP A 532 -9.62 1.30 32.71
N ARG A 533 -10.87 1.07 32.29
CA ARG A 533 -11.33 -0.24 31.84
C ARG A 533 -10.57 -0.71 30.59
N GLU A 534 -10.41 0.16 29.56
CA GLU A 534 -9.72 -0.21 28.35
C GLU A 534 -8.21 -0.41 28.57
N LEU A 535 -7.56 0.38 29.40
CA LEU A 535 -6.17 0.14 29.81
C LEU A 535 -6.00 -1.21 30.52
N ALA A 536 -6.96 -1.58 31.37
CA ALA A 536 -6.95 -2.87 32.08
C ALA A 536 -7.30 -4.07 31.16
N ALA A 537 -8.18 -3.86 30.18
CA ALA A 537 -8.59 -4.91 29.22
C ALA A 537 -7.53 -5.19 28.15
N ASN A 538 -6.75 -4.17 27.76
CA ASN A 538 -5.77 -4.26 26.66
C ASN A 538 -4.33 -3.89 27.11
N PRO A 539 -3.79 -4.49 28.21
CA PRO A 539 -2.51 -4.08 28.79
C PRO A 539 -1.30 -4.39 27.86
N ASP A 540 -1.49 -5.32 26.91
CA ASP A 540 -0.43 -5.68 25.95
C ASP A 540 -0.32 -4.67 24.79
N VAL A 541 -1.35 -3.84 24.56
CA VAL A 541 -1.42 -2.89 23.45
C VAL A 541 -1.43 -1.45 23.94
N LEU A 542 -2.21 -1.13 24.95
CA LEU A 542 -2.35 0.22 25.50
C LEU A 542 -1.36 0.42 26.65
N LEU A 543 -0.59 1.52 26.59
CA LEU A 543 0.41 1.84 27.62
C LEU A 543 -0.12 2.81 28.65
N ASN A 544 -0.66 3.93 28.21
CA ASN A 544 -1.27 4.97 29.01
C ASN A 544 -2.33 5.72 28.19
N ALA A 545 -3.08 6.59 28.85
CA ALA A 545 -4.07 7.45 28.21
C ALA A 545 -3.86 8.90 28.67
N THR A 546 -4.14 9.83 27.77
CA THR A 546 -4.12 11.27 28.02
C THR A 546 -5.46 11.86 27.63
N SER A 547 -6.12 12.51 28.58
CA SER A 547 -7.33 13.33 28.38
C SER A 547 -7.39 14.39 29.49
N ILE A 548 -8.23 15.41 29.32
CA ILE A 548 -8.41 16.40 30.41
C ILE A 548 -9.03 15.73 31.67
N VAL A 549 -9.90 14.75 31.49
CA VAL A 549 -10.53 13.98 32.59
C VAL A 549 -9.45 13.16 33.31
N ALA A 550 -8.67 12.34 32.56
CA ALA A 550 -7.61 11.52 33.13
C ALA A 550 -6.56 12.37 33.86
N THR A 551 -6.18 13.53 33.31
CA THR A 551 -5.22 14.43 33.96
C THR A 551 -5.69 14.87 35.35
N ILE A 552 -6.98 15.17 35.52
CA ILE A 552 -7.55 15.57 36.83
C ILE A 552 -7.76 14.39 37.76
N SER A 553 -8.22 13.24 37.23
CA SER A 553 -8.32 11.98 37.97
C SER A 553 -6.96 11.57 38.56
N ASP A 554 -5.90 11.62 37.76
CA ASP A 554 -4.53 11.28 38.16
C ASP A 554 -3.94 12.20 39.27
N LEU A 555 -4.48 13.42 39.44
CA LEU A 555 -4.07 14.28 40.57
C LEU A 555 -4.50 13.70 41.92
N THR A 556 -5.55 12.89 41.93
CA THR A 556 -6.13 12.29 43.14
C THR A 556 -5.81 10.79 43.27
N ASP A 557 -5.16 10.22 42.29
CA ASP A 557 -4.71 8.83 42.31
C ASP A 557 -3.41 8.71 43.12
N ILE A 558 -3.58 8.33 44.38
CA ILE A 558 -2.50 8.21 45.37
C ILE A 558 -2.41 6.81 45.92
N PRO A 559 -1.20 6.32 46.30
CA PRO A 559 -1.03 5.00 46.88
C PRO A 559 -1.92 4.78 48.11
N GLY A 560 -2.65 3.68 48.15
CA GLY A 560 -3.53 3.30 49.23
C GLY A 560 -4.93 3.90 49.21
N ALA A 561 -5.29 4.75 48.26
CA ALA A 561 -6.63 5.24 48.05
C ALA A 561 -7.26 4.67 46.78
N LYS A 562 -8.60 4.49 46.79
CA LYS A 562 -9.32 4.09 45.57
C LYS A 562 -9.48 5.25 44.63
N PRO A 563 -9.35 5.03 43.30
CA PRO A 563 -9.65 6.07 42.31
C PRO A 563 -11.08 6.61 42.49
N VAL A 564 -11.26 7.90 42.19
CA VAL A 564 -12.54 8.60 42.24
C VAL A 564 -12.60 9.49 41.01
N ALA A 565 -13.69 9.36 40.24
CA ALA A 565 -13.91 10.23 39.07
C ALA A 565 -13.99 11.71 39.51
N PRO A 566 -13.38 12.65 38.79
CA PRO A 566 -13.41 14.06 39.16
C PRO A 566 -14.79 14.68 38.90
N GLU A 567 -15.11 15.77 39.61
CA GLU A 567 -16.32 16.55 39.31
C GLU A 567 -16.19 17.29 37.96
N ALA A 568 -17.25 17.27 37.17
CA ALA A 568 -17.30 17.90 35.84
C ALA A 568 -16.94 19.40 35.88
N ALA A 569 -17.39 20.12 36.92
CA ALA A 569 -17.07 21.53 37.12
C ALA A 569 -15.54 21.76 37.35
N THR A 570 -14.89 20.83 38.04
CA THR A 570 -13.47 20.86 38.28
C THR A 570 -12.67 20.57 37.00
N VAL A 571 -13.10 19.58 36.20
CA VAL A 571 -12.53 19.26 34.88
C VAL A 571 -12.68 20.45 33.93
N GLN A 572 -13.85 21.09 33.87
CA GLN A 572 -14.07 22.29 33.06
C GLN A 572 -13.15 23.45 33.50
N SER A 573 -13.07 23.70 34.83
CA SER A 573 -12.19 24.75 35.35
C SER A 573 -10.71 24.49 35.03
N ALA A 574 -10.29 23.23 35.03
CA ALA A 574 -8.93 22.85 34.64
C ALA A 574 -8.69 23.08 33.14
N TRP A 575 -9.67 22.75 32.29
CA TRP A 575 -9.60 23.01 30.86
C TRP A 575 -9.51 24.53 30.56
N ASP A 576 -10.30 25.34 31.27
CA ASP A 576 -10.34 26.79 31.10
C ASP A 576 -8.98 27.47 31.43
N VAL A 577 -8.21 26.93 32.38
CA VAL A 577 -6.87 27.46 32.74
C VAL A 577 -5.72 26.78 32.00
N ALA A 578 -6.00 25.75 31.22
CA ALA A 578 -4.98 25.02 30.46
C ALA A 578 -4.37 25.88 29.35
N PRO A 579 -3.06 25.71 29.06
CA PRO A 579 -2.47 26.29 27.85
C PRO A 579 -3.25 25.94 26.59
N ALA A 580 -3.29 26.83 25.60
CA ALA A 580 -4.09 26.70 24.39
C ALA A 580 -3.82 25.38 23.64
N ASP A 581 -2.57 24.92 23.58
CA ASP A 581 -2.21 23.66 22.93
C ASP A 581 -2.80 22.44 23.64
N ILE A 582 -2.94 22.48 24.98
CA ILE A 582 -3.61 21.43 25.77
C ILE A 582 -5.13 21.51 25.58
N GLN A 583 -5.71 22.71 25.59
CA GLN A 583 -7.14 22.89 25.35
C GLN A 583 -7.53 22.26 24.01
N THR A 584 -6.86 22.63 22.93
CA THR A 584 -7.19 22.18 21.56
C THR A 584 -6.90 20.72 21.32
N SER A 585 -6.03 20.08 22.09
CA SER A 585 -5.73 18.65 21.98
C SER A 585 -6.71 17.77 22.79
N THR A 586 -7.34 18.31 23.82
CA THR A 586 -8.16 17.55 24.78
C THR A 586 -9.66 17.74 24.61
N ALA A 587 -10.11 18.91 24.12
CA ALA A 587 -11.51 19.17 23.86
C ALA A 587 -11.71 20.11 22.67
N SER A 588 -12.89 20.06 22.04
CA SER A 588 -13.29 21.06 21.04
C SER A 588 -13.55 22.42 21.73
N PRO A 589 -13.37 23.55 21.00
CA PRO A 589 -13.53 24.89 21.59
C PRO A 589 -14.91 25.16 22.20
N ASP A 590 -15.92 24.49 21.72
CA ASP A 590 -17.32 24.58 22.21
C ASP A 590 -17.66 23.52 23.29
N GLY A 591 -16.70 22.67 23.64
CA GLY A 591 -16.88 21.59 24.61
C GLY A 591 -17.82 20.47 24.16
N THR A 592 -18.12 20.37 22.87
CA THR A 592 -19.00 19.33 22.30
C THR A 592 -18.26 18.05 21.92
N ALA A 593 -16.94 18.03 22.02
CA ALA A 593 -16.12 16.84 21.83
C ALA A 593 -15.00 16.78 22.87
N LEU A 594 -14.76 15.60 23.46
CA LEU A 594 -13.65 15.30 24.38
C LEU A 594 -12.76 14.23 23.78
N ASN A 595 -11.43 14.46 23.80
CA ASN A 595 -10.44 13.56 23.26
C ASN A 595 -9.78 12.69 24.34
N ILE A 596 -9.60 11.41 24.02
CA ILE A 596 -8.82 10.45 24.79
C ILE A 596 -7.72 9.92 23.85
N ILE A 597 -6.46 10.16 24.18
CA ILE A 597 -5.32 9.68 23.39
C ILE A 597 -4.66 8.55 24.16
N TYR A 598 -4.70 7.36 23.61
CA TYR A 598 -3.94 6.22 24.12
C TYR A 598 -2.59 6.17 23.41
N LEU A 599 -1.50 6.04 24.16
CA LEU A 599 -0.20 5.66 23.63
C LEU A 599 -0.17 4.13 23.51
N THR A 600 0.15 3.62 22.30
CA THR A 600 0.21 2.18 22.05
C THR A 600 1.62 1.65 22.12
N LYS A 601 1.77 0.44 22.64
CA LYS A 601 3.02 -0.31 22.61
C LYS A 601 3.37 -0.74 21.19
N PRO A 602 4.68 -0.91 20.88
CA PRO A 602 5.08 -1.51 19.60
C PRO A 602 4.41 -2.88 19.41
N GLY A 603 3.79 -3.08 18.24
CA GLY A 603 3.06 -4.31 17.96
C GLY A 603 2.45 -4.36 16.57
N SER A 604 1.81 -5.48 16.24
CA SER A 604 1.17 -5.69 14.94
C SER A 604 -0.13 -4.89 14.81
N LEU A 605 -0.59 -4.67 13.56
CA LEU A 605 -1.91 -4.09 13.32
C LEU A 605 -3.05 -4.99 13.82
N GLU A 606 -2.86 -6.31 13.84
CA GLU A 606 -3.83 -7.27 14.39
C GLU A 606 -4.03 -7.07 15.88
N ASP A 607 -2.97 -6.78 16.63
CA ASP A 607 -3.05 -6.49 18.06
C ASP A 607 -3.82 -5.19 18.30
N ARG A 608 -3.49 -4.15 17.53
CA ARG A 608 -4.20 -2.86 17.55
C ARG A 608 -5.66 -2.99 17.12
N ALA A 609 -5.96 -3.83 16.10
CA ALA A 609 -7.33 -4.11 15.68
C ALA A 609 -8.15 -4.76 16.78
N ARG A 610 -7.57 -5.68 17.57
CA ARG A 610 -8.24 -6.26 18.74
C ARG A 610 -8.59 -5.21 19.78
N ALA A 611 -7.67 -4.29 20.09
CA ALA A 611 -7.92 -3.19 21.01
C ALA A 611 -9.01 -2.24 20.48
N VAL A 612 -8.99 -1.87 19.20
CA VAL A 612 -10.02 -1.04 18.56
C VAL A 612 -11.38 -1.73 18.60
N THR A 613 -11.44 -3.06 18.38
CA THR A 613 -12.67 -3.84 18.48
C THR A 613 -13.19 -3.85 19.92
N SER A 614 -12.30 -4.07 20.91
CA SER A 614 -12.65 -3.97 22.33
C SER A 614 -13.25 -2.62 22.68
N ILE A 615 -12.61 -1.53 22.26
CA ILE A 615 -13.07 -0.15 22.46
C ILE A 615 -14.45 0.09 21.83
N ARG A 616 -14.73 -0.47 20.64
CA ARG A 616 -16.05 -0.34 19.99
C ARG A 616 -17.12 -1.17 20.67
N ASP A 617 -16.81 -2.40 21.06
CA ASP A 617 -17.77 -3.33 21.66
C ASP A 617 -18.14 -2.90 23.09
N ASP A 618 -17.22 -2.30 23.83
CA ASP A 618 -17.39 -1.79 25.18
C ASP A 618 -17.91 -0.34 25.24
N ALA A 619 -18.13 0.28 24.07
CA ALA A 619 -18.66 1.63 23.95
C ALA A 619 -20.15 1.68 24.36
N ASN A 620 -20.40 2.18 25.56
CA ASN A 620 -21.77 2.44 26.07
C ASN A 620 -21.83 3.88 26.59
N PRO A 621 -21.66 4.90 25.73
CA PRO A 621 -21.62 6.28 26.17
C PRO A 621 -22.99 6.76 26.67
N PRO A 622 -23.05 7.78 27.54
CA PRO A 622 -24.32 8.37 28.04
C PRO A 622 -25.23 8.84 26.91
N GLN A 623 -26.55 8.94 27.18
CA GLN A 623 -27.51 9.44 26.19
C GLN A 623 -27.11 10.83 25.67
N GLY A 624 -27.24 11.05 24.37
CA GLY A 624 -26.86 12.29 23.71
C GLY A 624 -25.37 12.36 23.34
N THR A 625 -24.63 11.25 23.51
CA THR A 625 -23.20 11.19 23.15
C THR A 625 -22.91 9.95 22.31
N GLU A 626 -21.79 9.99 21.57
CA GLU A 626 -21.24 8.90 20.77
C GLU A 626 -19.74 8.80 21.01
N LEU A 627 -19.21 7.57 21.15
CA LEU A 627 -17.78 7.33 21.29
C LEU A 627 -17.24 6.77 19.98
N VAL A 628 -16.16 7.38 19.48
CA VAL A 628 -15.60 7.11 18.16
C VAL A 628 -14.09 6.87 18.27
N PRO A 629 -13.60 5.65 18.03
CA PRO A 629 -12.18 5.41 17.86
C PRO A 629 -11.70 5.97 16.52
N SER A 630 -10.54 6.65 16.50
CA SER A 630 -9.99 7.35 15.34
C SER A 630 -8.46 7.41 15.39
N GLY A 631 -7.86 8.07 14.41
CA GLY A 631 -6.40 8.17 14.27
C GLY A 631 -5.82 7.10 13.34
N LEU A 632 -4.51 7.24 13.05
CA LEU A 632 -3.83 6.40 12.06
C LEU A 632 -3.87 4.90 12.40
N ALA A 633 -3.82 4.56 13.68
CA ALA A 633 -3.92 3.17 14.12
C ALA A 633 -5.27 2.54 13.71
N VAL A 634 -6.37 3.28 13.85
CA VAL A 634 -7.72 2.83 13.46
C VAL A 634 -7.88 2.73 11.94
N VAL A 635 -7.30 3.68 11.19
CA VAL A 635 -7.23 3.60 9.72
C VAL A 635 -6.47 2.34 9.27
N GLY A 636 -5.36 2.00 9.94
CA GLY A 636 -4.62 0.76 9.71
C GLY A 636 -5.46 -0.50 9.96
N THR A 637 -6.27 -0.51 11.02
CA THR A 637 -7.17 -1.66 11.29
C THR A 637 -8.28 -1.78 10.25
N GLY A 638 -8.85 -0.67 9.78
CA GLY A 638 -9.82 -0.65 8.68
C GLY A 638 -9.22 -1.17 7.36
N LEU A 639 -7.96 -0.83 7.08
CA LEU A 639 -7.22 -1.41 5.95
C LEU A 639 -7.10 -2.93 6.08
N LEU A 640 -6.72 -3.44 7.26
CA LEU A 640 -6.59 -4.86 7.55
C LEU A 640 -7.90 -5.62 7.30
N GLU A 641 -9.01 -5.15 7.89
CA GLU A 641 -10.34 -5.74 7.72
C GLU A 641 -10.76 -5.78 6.24
N ASN A 642 -10.47 -4.73 5.48
CA ASN A 642 -10.78 -4.64 4.05
C ASN A 642 -9.89 -5.55 3.19
N LEU A 643 -8.66 -5.82 3.61
CA LEU A 643 -7.75 -6.73 2.91
C LEU A 643 -8.09 -8.19 3.15
N GLU A 644 -8.21 -8.63 4.39
CA GLU A 644 -8.43 -10.04 4.75
C GLU A 644 -9.68 -10.63 4.10
N GLY A 645 -10.79 -9.87 4.07
CA GLY A 645 -12.04 -10.33 3.49
C GLY A 645 -12.06 -10.46 1.97
N ASN A 646 -11.10 -9.85 1.23
CA ASN A 646 -11.21 -9.66 -0.22
C ASN A 646 -10.21 -10.44 -1.07
N LEU A 647 -9.06 -10.86 -0.55
CA LEU A 647 -7.96 -11.45 -1.35
C LEU A 647 -8.40 -12.69 -2.15
N VAL A 648 -9.02 -13.64 -1.46
CA VAL A 648 -9.51 -14.90 -2.06
C VAL A 648 -10.63 -14.63 -3.04
N GLN A 649 -11.54 -13.73 -2.70
CA GLN A 649 -12.70 -13.37 -3.54
C GLN A 649 -12.26 -12.75 -4.86
N LEU A 650 -11.29 -11.84 -4.87
CA LEU A 650 -10.76 -11.20 -6.08
C LEU A 650 -10.13 -12.23 -7.04
N THR A 651 -9.39 -13.19 -6.49
CA THR A 651 -8.77 -14.26 -7.29
C THR A 651 -9.83 -15.16 -7.95
N TRP A 652 -10.84 -15.62 -7.20
CA TRP A 652 -11.91 -16.43 -7.75
C TRP A 652 -12.79 -15.69 -8.74
N LEU A 653 -13.02 -14.41 -8.51
CA LEU A 653 -13.73 -13.55 -9.45
C LEU A 653 -12.94 -13.40 -10.76
N ALA A 654 -11.63 -13.19 -10.69
CA ALA A 654 -10.77 -13.14 -11.88
C ALA A 654 -10.83 -14.45 -12.66
N VAL A 655 -10.70 -15.61 -11.97
CA VAL A 655 -10.86 -16.94 -12.58
C VAL A 655 -12.22 -17.08 -13.27
N GLY A 656 -13.30 -16.65 -12.60
CA GLY A 656 -14.66 -16.74 -13.13
C GLY A 656 -14.90 -15.85 -14.35
N LEU A 657 -14.45 -14.59 -14.30
CA LEU A 657 -14.60 -13.63 -15.41
C LEU A 657 -13.80 -14.06 -16.65
N VAL A 658 -12.55 -14.48 -16.46
CA VAL A 658 -11.70 -14.97 -17.55
C VAL A 658 -12.26 -16.28 -18.13
N PHE A 659 -12.70 -17.20 -17.27
CA PHE A 659 -13.34 -18.43 -17.74
C PHE A 659 -14.61 -18.14 -18.58
N LEU A 660 -15.46 -17.23 -18.11
CA LEU A 660 -16.68 -16.84 -18.84
C LEU A 660 -16.34 -16.20 -20.19
N PHE A 661 -15.35 -15.31 -20.22
CA PHE A 661 -14.89 -14.70 -21.46
C PHE A 661 -14.35 -15.75 -22.43
N LEU A 662 -13.47 -16.68 -21.97
CA LEU A 662 -12.93 -17.75 -22.80
C LEU A 662 -14.05 -18.69 -23.29
N LEU A 663 -15.04 -19.00 -22.47
CA LEU A 663 -16.19 -19.83 -22.85
C LEU A 663 -16.97 -19.20 -24.01
N VAL A 664 -17.26 -17.90 -23.92
CA VAL A 664 -17.96 -17.15 -24.96
C VAL A 664 -17.11 -17.03 -26.23
N ARG A 665 -15.83 -16.70 -26.07
CA ARG A 665 -14.92 -16.46 -27.20
C ARG A 665 -14.54 -17.71 -27.95
N LEU A 666 -14.21 -18.79 -27.25
CA LEU A 666 -13.81 -20.06 -27.82
C LEU A 666 -15.02 -20.94 -28.21
N ARG A 667 -16.22 -20.58 -27.75
CA ARG A 667 -17.50 -21.32 -28.00
C ARG A 667 -17.38 -22.80 -27.71
N SER A 668 -16.63 -23.18 -26.70
CA SER A 668 -16.39 -24.57 -26.30
C SER A 668 -15.98 -24.64 -24.85
N LEU A 669 -16.77 -25.36 -24.06
CA LEU A 669 -16.48 -25.63 -22.65
C LEU A 669 -15.12 -26.34 -22.49
N THR A 670 -14.83 -27.31 -23.35
CA THR A 670 -13.56 -28.05 -23.29
C THR A 670 -12.35 -27.16 -23.49
N ARG A 671 -12.39 -26.26 -24.48
CA ARG A 671 -11.29 -25.34 -24.76
C ARG A 671 -11.07 -24.35 -23.59
N ALA A 672 -12.16 -23.79 -23.06
CA ALA A 672 -12.12 -22.92 -21.91
C ALA A 672 -11.54 -23.63 -20.67
N LEU A 673 -12.02 -24.85 -20.36
CA LEU A 673 -11.50 -25.64 -19.25
C LEU A 673 -10.01 -25.99 -19.42
N LEU A 674 -9.60 -26.42 -20.64
CA LEU A 674 -8.19 -26.71 -20.90
C LEU A 674 -7.27 -25.54 -20.66
N SER A 675 -7.69 -24.30 -21.00
CA SER A 675 -6.92 -23.08 -20.73
C SER A 675 -6.83 -22.77 -19.23
N MET A 676 -7.84 -23.19 -18.44
CA MET A 676 -7.88 -22.88 -17.00
C MET A 676 -7.11 -23.88 -16.12
N VAL A 677 -6.89 -25.12 -16.56
CA VAL A 677 -6.18 -26.13 -15.74
C VAL A 677 -4.77 -25.67 -15.36
N PRO A 678 -3.92 -25.14 -16.25
CA PRO A 678 -2.61 -24.63 -15.85
C PRO A 678 -2.69 -23.43 -14.89
N VAL A 679 -3.76 -22.63 -14.97
CA VAL A 679 -3.99 -21.50 -14.04
C VAL A 679 -4.19 -22.02 -12.61
N LEU A 680 -4.98 -23.06 -12.43
CA LEU A 680 -5.19 -23.67 -11.11
C LEU A 680 -3.89 -24.23 -10.53
N VAL A 681 -3.09 -24.92 -11.36
CA VAL A 681 -1.77 -25.42 -10.94
C VAL A 681 -0.84 -24.27 -10.56
N ALA A 682 -0.80 -23.24 -11.42
CA ALA A 682 0.07 -22.10 -11.18
C ALA A 682 -0.29 -21.37 -9.88
N SER A 683 -1.59 -21.17 -9.62
CA SER A 683 -2.06 -20.56 -8.39
C SER A 683 -1.68 -21.39 -7.17
N GLY A 684 -2.04 -22.68 -7.13
CA GLY A 684 -1.76 -23.55 -5.98
C GLY A 684 -0.28 -23.75 -5.72
N LEU A 685 0.53 -24.00 -6.77
CA LEU A 685 1.97 -24.19 -6.62
C LEU A 685 2.68 -22.90 -6.17
N ALA A 686 2.23 -21.74 -6.67
CA ALA A 686 2.77 -20.47 -6.27
C ALA A 686 2.49 -20.19 -4.78
N THR A 687 1.28 -20.46 -4.28
CA THR A 687 0.93 -20.34 -2.88
C THR A 687 1.79 -21.24 -1.99
N ILE A 688 1.97 -22.51 -2.39
CA ILE A 688 2.84 -23.45 -1.67
C ILE A 688 4.31 -22.98 -1.67
N ALA A 689 4.80 -22.47 -2.81
CA ALA A 689 6.16 -21.97 -2.91
C ALA A 689 6.40 -20.75 -2.02
N ILE A 690 5.45 -19.81 -1.98
CA ILE A 690 5.49 -18.60 -1.14
C ILE A 690 5.53 -18.99 0.34
N PHE A 691 4.66 -19.92 0.76
CA PHE A 691 4.65 -20.45 2.11
C PHE A 691 5.98 -21.13 2.48
N ALA A 692 6.50 -21.98 1.59
CA ALA A 692 7.76 -22.70 1.81
C ALA A 692 8.99 -21.78 1.88
N LEU A 693 8.95 -20.63 1.19
CA LEU A 693 10.00 -19.61 1.20
C LEU A 693 9.86 -18.62 2.35
N GLY A 694 8.78 -18.70 3.14
CA GLY A 694 8.51 -17.77 4.23
C GLY A 694 8.29 -16.32 3.76
N ILE A 695 7.75 -16.12 2.55
CA ILE A 695 7.44 -14.79 2.03
C ILE A 695 6.13 -14.34 2.64
N GLU A 696 6.17 -13.26 3.39
CA GLU A 696 4.97 -12.63 3.97
C GLU A 696 4.18 -11.89 2.91
N LEU A 697 2.86 -11.96 3.01
CA LEU A 697 1.96 -11.19 2.16
C LEU A 697 1.94 -9.72 2.64
N SER A 698 1.64 -8.82 1.73
CA SER A 698 1.48 -7.39 2.01
C SER A 698 0.25 -6.88 1.25
N PRO A 699 -0.22 -5.66 1.52
CA PRO A 699 -1.31 -5.07 0.73
C PRO A 699 -1.07 -5.13 -0.78
N MET A 700 0.19 -5.01 -1.22
CA MET A 700 0.55 -5.14 -2.64
C MET A 700 0.35 -6.55 -3.20
N THR A 701 0.53 -7.58 -2.38
CA THR A 701 0.38 -8.97 -2.83
C THR A 701 -1.07 -9.37 -3.08
N ALA A 702 -2.03 -8.56 -2.62
CA ALA A 702 -3.46 -8.72 -2.87
C ALA A 702 -3.80 -8.84 -4.37
N VAL A 703 -3.06 -8.11 -5.21
CA VAL A 703 -3.26 -8.15 -6.67
C VAL A 703 -2.63 -9.37 -7.34
N GLY A 704 -1.86 -10.15 -6.61
CA GLY A 704 -1.09 -11.26 -7.16
C GLY A 704 -1.92 -12.43 -7.70
N GLY A 705 -3.11 -12.67 -7.15
CA GLY A 705 -4.03 -13.69 -7.66
C GLY A 705 -4.51 -13.37 -9.07
N PRO A 706 -5.22 -12.25 -9.29
CA PRO A 706 -5.63 -11.80 -10.62
C PRO A 706 -4.48 -11.68 -11.62
N LEU A 707 -3.30 -11.24 -11.17
CA LEU A 707 -2.10 -11.13 -12.01
C LEU A 707 -1.61 -12.50 -12.52
N VAL A 708 -1.64 -13.54 -11.68
CA VAL A 708 -1.31 -14.92 -12.10
C VAL A 708 -2.33 -15.44 -13.09
N VAL A 709 -3.62 -15.17 -12.85
CA VAL A 709 -4.69 -15.55 -13.79
C VAL A 709 -4.44 -14.93 -15.16
N ALA A 710 -4.16 -13.61 -15.21
CA ALA A 710 -3.87 -12.89 -16.44
C ALA A 710 -2.65 -13.48 -17.18
N THR A 711 -1.53 -13.62 -16.51
CA THR A 711 -0.27 -14.08 -17.13
C THR A 711 -0.32 -15.55 -17.55
N CYS A 712 -0.95 -16.43 -16.75
CA CYS A 712 -1.06 -17.83 -17.10
C CYS A 712 -2.03 -18.05 -18.27
N THR A 713 -3.18 -17.35 -18.32
CA THR A 713 -4.13 -17.43 -19.43
C THR A 713 -3.57 -16.88 -20.72
N GLU A 714 -2.68 -15.89 -20.64
CA GLU A 714 -1.89 -15.40 -21.77
C GLU A 714 -1.14 -16.56 -22.46
N PHE A 715 -0.29 -17.27 -21.71
CA PHE A 715 0.48 -18.39 -22.26
C PHE A 715 -0.43 -19.51 -22.77
N THR A 716 -1.45 -19.88 -22.01
CA THR A 716 -2.34 -21.00 -22.38
C THR A 716 -3.20 -20.70 -23.60
N SER A 717 -3.71 -19.47 -23.72
CA SER A 717 -4.52 -19.03 -24.86
C SER A 717 -3.69 -18.99 -26.14
N LEU A 718 -2.45 -18.46 -26.08
CA LEU A 718 -1.57 -18.42 -27.25
C LEU A 718 -1.17 -19.82 -27.73
N ILE A 719 -0.82 -20.73 -26.81
CA ILE A 719 -0.49 -22.12 -27.16
C ILE A 719 -1.69 -22.81 -27.80
N LEU A 720 -2.88 -22.66 -27.21
CA LEU A 720 -4.11 -23.28 -27.72
C LEU A 720 -4.49 -22.75 -29.11
N LEU A 721 -4.45 -21.43 -29.29
CA LEU A 721 -4.80 -20.79 -30.57
C LEU A 721 -3.78 -21.14 -31.67
N ARG A 722 -2.49 -21.19 -31.34
CA ARG A 722 -1.44 -21.63 -32.26
C ARG A 722 -1.62 -23.11 -32.64
N TYR A 723 -1.91 -23.99 -31.68
CA TYR A 723 -2.21 -25.40 -31.96
C TYR A 723 -3.37 -25.55 -32.94
N ILE A 724 -4.46 -24.82 -32.76
CA ILE A 724 -5.61 -24.82 -33.67
C ILE A 724 -5.20 -24.32 -35.06
N GLU A 725 -4.33 -23.34 -35.19
CA GLU A 725 -3.80 -22.86 -36.47
C GLU A 725 -3.01 -23.93 -37.18
N GLU A 726 -2.11 -24.66 -36.52
CA GLU A 726 -1.32 -25.73 -37.11
C GLU A 726 -2.19 -26.94 -37.50
N ARG A 727 -3.21 -27.24 -36.72
CA ARG A 727 -4.21 -28.25 -37.07
C ARG A 727 -4.98 -27.91 -38.37
N ARG A 728 -5.27 -26.61 -38.56
CA ARG A 728 -5.90 -26.11 -39.81
C ARG A 728 -5.01 -26.22 -41.03
N ARG A 729 -3.69 -26.12 -40.84
CA ARG A 729 -2.69 -26.36 -41.91
C ARG A 729 -2.61 -27.85 -42.28
N GLY A 730 -3.43 -28.71 -41.67
CA GLY A 730 -3.52 -30.12 -41.95
C GLY A 730 -2.58 -31.03 -41.19
N LEU A 731 -1.87 -30.50 -40.18
CA LEU A 731 -0.94 -31.31 -39.39
C LEU A 731 -1.68 -32.25 -38.43
N GLU A 732 -1.14 -33.46 -38.26
CA GLU A 732 -1.57 -34.41 -37.26
C GLU A 732 -1.40 -33.83 -35.81
N PRO A 733 -2.22 -34.24 -34.84
CA PRO A 733 -2.22 -33.66 -33.48
C PRO A 733 -0.83 -33.57 -32.83
N ARG A 734 -0.03 -34.64 -32.95
CA ARG A 734 1.32 -34.65 -32.36
C ARG A 734 2.25 -33.69 -33.08
N ALA A 735 2.26 -33.70 -34.41
CA ALA A 735 3.07 -32.79 -35.21
C ALA A 735 2.67 -31.32 -34.98
N ALA A 736 1.38 -31.04 -34.85
CA ALA A 736 0.89 -29.69 -34.53
C ALA A 736 1.39 -29.19 -33.18
N ILE A 737 1.41 -30.03 -32.14
CA ILE A 737 1.95 -29.65 -30.81
C ILE A 737 3.47 -29.44 -30.85
N ASP A 738 4.21 -30.34 -31.53
CA ASP A 738 5.67 -30.23 -31.63
C ASP A 738 6.11 -28.96 -32.39
N ILE A 739 5.38 -28.59 -33.45
CA ILE A 739 5.61 -27.31 -34.18
C ILE A 739 5.20 -26.12 -33.32
N THR A 740 4.05 -26.20 -32.65
CA THR A 740 3.67 -25.13 -31.69
C THR A 740 4.73 -24.93 -30.64
N ALA A 741 5.24 -26.01 -30.05
CA ALA A 741 6.30 -25.95 -29.04
C ALA A 741 7.65 -25.39 -29.59
N SER A 742 8.09 -25.85 -30.79
CA SER A 742 9.38 -25.43 -31.35
C SER A 742 9.39 -23.98 -31.82
N ARG A 743 8.32 -23.52 -32.45
CA ARG A 743 8.22 -22.20 -33.09
C ARG A 743 7.78 -21.13 -32.10
N THR A 744 6.66 -21.33 -31.43
CA THR A 744 6.11 -20.36 -30.48
C THR A 744 6.85 -20.42 -29.15
N GLY A 745 7.30 -21.61 -28.72
CA GLY A 745 7.96 -21.78 -27.43
C GLY A 745 9.28 -21.03 -27.26
N ARG A 746 10.03 -20.81 -28.35
CA ARG A 746 11.24 -19.98 -28.28
C ARG A 746 10.90 -18.52 -27.96
N ALA A 747 9.88 -17.96 -28.61
CA ALA A 747 9.41 -16.62 -28.32
C ALA A 747 8.91 -16.53 -26.86
N PHE A 748 8.17 -17.53 -26.39
CA PHE A 748 7.70 -17.61 -25.01
C PHE A 748 8.80 -17.62 -23.97
N ILE A 749 9.88 -18.41 -24.17
CA ILE A 749 10.99 -18.40 -23.19
C ILE A 749 11.66 -17.03 -23.14
N VAL A 750 11.94 -16.42 -24.30
CA VAL A 750 12.60 -15.10 -24.34
C VAL A 750 11.69 -14.05 -23.69
N SER A 751 10.40 -14.03 -24.01
CA SER A 751 9.45 -13.09 -23.43
C SER A 751 9.27 -13.31 -21.93
N ALA A 752 9.10 -14.56 -21.50
CA ALA A 752 8.96 -14.87 -20.08
C ALA A 752 10.24 -14.56 -19.29
N MET A 753 11.43 -14.82 -19.83
CA MET A 753 12.70 -14.40 -19.22
C MET A 753 12.75 -12.88 -19.06
N THR A 754 12.29 -12.14 -20.07
CA THR A 754 12.24 -10.68 -20.03
C THR A 754 11.22 -10.18 -19.01
N ALA A 755 10.03 -10.80 -18.97
CA ALA A 755 8.97 -10.47 -18.02
C ALA A 755 9.38 -10.79 -16.58
N ILE A 756 9.88 -12.01 -16.33
CA ILE A 756 10.34 -12.44 -15.00
C ILE A 756 11.48 -11.54 -14.53
N ALA A 757 12.48 -11.28 -15.38
CA ALA A 757 13.61 -10.43 -15.02
C ALA A 757 13.19 -8.97 -14.80
N GLY A 758 12.28 -8.44 -15.63
CA GLY A 758 11.75 -7.09 -15.47
C GLY A 758 11.03 -6.88 -14.14
N VAL A 759 10.20 -7.85 -13.76
CA VAL A 759 9.51 -7.81 -12.46
C VAL A 759 10.48 -8.12 -11.31
N ALA A 760 11.43 -9.06 -11.52
CA ALA A 760 12.44 -9.39 -10.50
C ALA A 760 13.33 -8.20 -10.14
N VAL A 761 13.50 -7.21 -11.02
CA VAL A 761 14.18 -5.95 -10.70
C VAL A 761 13.54 -5.24 -9.52
N ILE A 762 12.22 -5.34 -9.34
CA ILE A 762 11.54 -4.77 -8.17
C ILE A 762 12.10 -5.36 -6.86
N SER A 763 12.55 -6.62 -6.88
CA SER A 763 13.16 -7.26 -5.70
C SER A 763 14.51 -6.65 -5.28
N THR A 764 15.10 -5.77 -6.11
CA THR A 764 16.30 -5.00 -5.75
C THR A 764 15.98 -3.70 -5.02
N SER A 765 14.71 -3.40 -4.80
CA SER A 765 14.26 -2.24 -4.02
C SER A 765 14.79 -2.29 -2.58
N SER A 766 15.13 -1.13 -2.03
CA SER A 766 15.44 -0.99 -0.62
C SER A 766 14.19 -1.06 0.28
N LEU A 767 12.99 -0.87 -0.28
CA LEU A 767 11.73 -1.08 0.45
C LEU A 767 11.38 -2.57 0.48
N PRO A 768 11.32 -3.23 1.66
CA PRO A 768 10.93 -4.63 1.80
C PRO A 768 9.58 -4.96 1.16
N LEU A 769 8.61 -4.05 1.26
CA LEU A 769 7.30 -4.16 0.63
C LEU A 769 7.40 -4.41 -0.89
N LEU A 770 8.15 -3.56 -1.60
CA LEU A 770 8.38 -3.69 -3.04
C LEU A 770 9.24 -4.91 -3.37
N ARG A 771 10.29 -5.16 -2.57
CA ARG A 771 11.17 -6.32 -2.74
C ARG A 771 10.41 -7.64 -2.68
N ASN A 772 9.57 -7.82 -1.66
CA ASN A 772 8.77 -9.02 -1.47
C ASN A 772 7.74 -9.17 -2.60
N PHE A 773 7.09 -8.09 -3.02
CA PHE A 773 6.17 -8.09 -4.16
C PHE A 773 6.87 -8.48 -5.47
N GLY A 774 8.04 -7.93 -5.78
CA GLY A 774 8.81 -8.27 -6.97
C GLY A 774 9.17 -9.75 -7.03
N LEU A 775 9.66 -10.30 -5.92
CA LEU A 775 9.98 -11.73 -5.81
C LEU A 775 8.73 -12.60 -5.94
N PHE A 776 7.65 -12.23 -5.25
CA PHE A 776 6.36 -12.89 -5.29
C PHE A 776 5.80 -13.00 -6.72
N VAL A 777 5.79 -11.88 -7.48
CA VAL A 777 5.28 -11.87 -8.85
C VAL A 777 6.22 -12.63 -9.80
N ALA A 778 7.54 -12.48 -9.66
CA ALA A 778 8.51 -13.19 -10.49
C ALA A 778 8.38 -14.72 -10.34
N ILE A 779 8.22 -15.24 -9.13
CA ILE A 779 7.96 -16.66 -8.85
C ILE A 779 6.64 -17.08 -9.49
N LYS A 780 5.57 -16.32 -9.33
CA LYS A 780 4.25 -16.63 -9.90
C LYS A 780 4.28 -16.71 -11.42
N VAL A 781 4.93 -15.74 -12.09
CA VAL A 781 5.05 -15.76 -13.57
C VAL A 781 5.89 -16.94 -14.04
N ALA A 782 6.98 -17.27 -13.34
CA ALA A 782 7.81 -18.43 -13.67
C ALA A 782 7.02 -19.76 -13.56
N ILE A 783 6.25 -19.91 -12.48
CA ILE A 783 5.39 -21.09 -12.28
C ILE A 783 4.28 -21.14 -13.33
N ALA A 784 3.66 -20.01 -13.67
CA ALA A 784 2.61 -19.92 -14.69
C ALA A 784 3.12 -20.39 -16.07
N LEU A 785 4.31 -19.94 -16.46
CA LEU A 785 4.97 -20.42 -17.70
C LEU A 785 5.20 -21.93 -17.68
N LEU A 786 5.79 -22.45 -16.60
CA LEU A 786 6.07 -23.89 -16.49
C LEU A 786 4.78 -24.71 -16.51
N ALA A 787 3.74 -24.26 -15.81
CA ALA A 787 2.44 -24.91 -15.83
C ALA A 787 1.83 -24.94 -17.25
N ALA A 788 1.90 -23.84 -17.99
CA ALA A 788 1.40 -23.76 -19.36
C ALA A 788 2.19 -24.69 -20.32
N LEU A 789 3.53 -24.71 -20.20
CA LEU A 789 4.38 -25.53 -21.10
C LEU A 789 4.34 -27.04 -20.80
N VAL A 790 4.15 -27.44 -19.54
CA VAL A 790 4.18 -28.86 -19.13
C VAL A 790 2.79 -29.48 -19.09
N VAL A 791 1.81 -28.75 -18.57
CA VAL A 791 0.48 -29.31 -18.30
C VAL A 791 -0.44 -29.23 -19.53
N LEU A 792 -0.41 -28.11 -20.26
CA LEU A 792 -1.37 -27.90 -21.37
C LEU A 792 -1.17 -28.81 -22.58
N PRO A 793 0.06 -29.07 -23.10
CA PRO A 793 0.24 -29.90 -24.29
C PRO A 793 -0.35 -31.31 -24.21
N PRO A 794 -0.08 -32.11 -23.15
CA PRO A 794 -0.68 -33.45 -23.05
C PRO A 794 -2.21 -33.41 -22.89
N LEU A 795 -2.77 -32.39 -22.25
CA LEU A 795 -4.20 -32.17 -22.11
C LEU A 795 -4.85 -31.87 -23.47
N ILE A 796 -4.24 -31.02 -24.29
CA ILE A 796 -4.70 -30.73 -25.66
C ILE A 796 -4.67 -32.00 -26.49
N LEU A 797 -3.59 -32.78 -26.50
CA LEU A 797 -3.45 -34.01 -27.24
C LEU A 797 -4.51 -35.06 -26.84
N TRP A 798 -4.77 -35.20 -25.54
CA TRP A 798 -5.78 -36.11 -25.01
C TRP A 798 -7.20 -35.72 -25.44
N ALA A 799 -7.53 -34.44 -25.41
CA ALA A 799 -8.82 -33.90 -25.78
C ALA A 799 -9.02 -33.94 -27.32
N ASP A 800 -7.98 -33.65 -28.11
CA ASP A 800 -8.09 -33.60 -29.57
C ASP A 800 -8.13 -34.98 -30.20
N ARG A 801 -7.59 -36.03 -29.56
CA ARG A 801 -7.85 -37.45 -29.97
C ARG A 801 -9.33 -37.80 -29.97
N ARG A 802 -10.16 -37.01 -29.25
CA ARG A 802 -11.62 -37.13 -29.21
C ARG A 802 -12.33 -36.08 -30.07
N ASN A 803 -11.57 -35.32 -30.87
CA ASN A 803 -12.04 -34.18 -31.67
C ASN A 803 -12.70 -33.06 -30.84
N TRP A 804 -12.37 -32.94 -29.53
CA TRP A 804 -12.99 -31.92 -28.69
C TRP A 804 -12.35 -30.53 -28.84
N VAL A 805 -11.09 -30.47 -29.29
CA VAL A 805 -10.37 -29.21 -29.49
C VAL A 805 -10.55 -28.66 -30.89
N SER A 806 -10.43 -29.50 -31.90
CA SER A 806 -10.45 -29.13 -33.33
C SER A 806 -11.86 -29.04 -33.94
N LYS A 807 -12.87 -29.64 -33.31
CA LYS A 807 -14.25 -29.69 -33.84
C LYS A 807 -14.80 -28.30 -34.16
N GLY A 808 -15.25 -28.10 -35.42
CA GLY A 808 -15.86 -26.88 -35.91
C GLY A 808 -14.89 -25.72 -36.13
N MET A 809 -13.59 -25.96 -35.99
CA MET A 809 -12.55 -24.97 -36.21
C MET A 809 -11.68 -25.23 -37.44
N LEU A 810 -11.69 -26.46 -37.97
CA LEU A 810 -10.87 -26.84 -39.11
C LEU A 810 -11.56 -26.51 -40.44
N ASP A 811 -12.89 -26.34 -40.47
CA ASP A 811 -13.67 -26.10 -41.67
C ASP A 811 -13.70 -24.63 -42.04
N GLY A 812 -13.66 -24.32 -43.36
CA GLY A 812 -13.82 -22.99 -43.92
C GLY A 812 -12.59 -22.51 -44.73
N GLU A 813 -12.85 -21.94 -45.89
CA GLU A 813 -11.84 -21.29 -46.74
C GLU A 813 -11.31 -20.00 -46.11
N ASP A 814 -10.02 -19.74 -46.25
CA ASP A 814 -9.37 -18.50 -45.86
C ASP A 814 -9.67 -17.39 -46.87
N ALA A 815 -9.72 -16.14 -46.37
CA ALA A 815 -9.86 -15.00 -47.24
C ALA A 815 -8.60 -14.82 -48.13
N PRO A 816 -8.75 -14.39 -49.39
CA PRO A 816 -7.59 -14.15 -50.24
C PRO A 816 -6.71 -13.05 -49.65
N PHE A 817 -5.40 -13.09 -49.94
CA PHE A 817 -4.47 -12.02 -49.58
C PHE A 817 -4.71 -10.80 -50.48
N ILE A 818 -4.36 -9.64 -49.96
CA ILE A 818 -4.38 -8.39 -50.72
C ILE A 818 -3.05 -8.33 -51.49
N ASP A 819 -3.11 -8.31 -52.82
CA ASP A 819 -1.91 -8.22 -53.67
C ASP A 819 -1.41 -6.78 -53.67
N VAL A 820 -0.16 -6.58 -53.26
CA VAL A 820 0.44 -5.25 -53.13
C VAL A 820 0.88 -4.72 -54.52
N ALA A 821 1.04 -5.57 -55.48
CA ALA A 821 1.49 -5.23 -56.84
C ALA A 821 0.43 -4.47 -57.68
N ASP A 822 -0.85 -4.80 -57.51
CA ASP A 822 -1.96 -4.14 -58.22
C ASP A 822 -2.21 -2.67 -57.82
N HIS A 823 -1.60 -2.19 -56.69
CA HIS A 823 -1.74 -0.82 -56.24
C HIS A 823 -0.49 0.07 -56.51
N ALA A 824 0.61 -0.50 -56.91
CA ALA A 824 1.79 0.29 -57.29
C ALA A 824 1.60 1.06 -58.59
N ASP A 825 0.81 0.55 -59.50
CA ASP A 825 0.54 1.20 -60.80
C ASP A 825 -0.46 2.37 -60.69
N SER A 826 -1.32 2.39 -59.65
CA SER A 826 -2.20 3.51 -59.41
C SER A 826 -1.52 4.73 -58.74
N ALA A 827 -0.38 4.57 -58.09
CA ALA A 827 0.35 5.65 -57.47
C ALA A 827 1.29 6.38 -58.47
N ASN A 828 1.71 5.70 -59.53
CA ASN A 828 2.51 6.28 -60.63
C ASN A 828 1.62 7.07 -61.64
N ALA A 829 0.29 6.92 -61.56
CA ALA A 829 -0.65 7.68 -62.39
C ALA A 829 -1.03 9.03 -61.77
N LEU A 830 -0.55 9.36 -60.57
CA LEU A 830 -0.82 10.60 -59.85
C LEU A 830 0.45 11.40 -59.49
N SER A 831 1.63 10.99 -59.99
CA SER A 831 2.86 11.80 -60.09
C SER A 831 2.96 12.37 -61.56
#